data_c3c726e6753dda5fa119340b9d47f6ff
#
_entry.id   c3c726e6753dda5fa119340b9d47f6ff
#
_cell.length_a   1.000
_cell.length_b   1.000
_cell.length_c   1.000
_cell.angle_alpha   90.00
_cell.angle_beta   90.00
_cell.angle_gamma   90.00
#
_symmetry.space_group_name_H-M   'P 1'
#
loop_
_entity.id
_entity.type
_entity.pdbx_description
1 polymer ?
#
loop_
_entity_poly.entity_id
_entity_poly.type
_entity_poly.pdbx_seq_one_letter_code
_entity_poly.pdbx_strand_id
1 'polypeptide(L)'
;MKPPVHNPAIAYRPELDGLRALAVLPVILYHAGFELFSGGYVGVDVFFVISGYLITSIIYREIQTDSFTLGRFYERRIRRLYPAVTAVTLACVPLAWLLLLPSQFKDFLYSVASVQIFASNVYFWQESDYFGSAAELTPLLHTWSLAVEEQFYLLFPFALIVMRKWSLRAVVLTLGLIALFSLALAIKLTGSHASASFFLLPTRAWEMLAGSLLALGAVGQGSPRQGFSNVAALGGVSLIGLPVFFYHAGTPFPGMYALAPVFGTVLIIRYASAGTLVGRILSWRPLVFIGTVSYSAYLIHQPLFAFARIYTMQKLTLPMVLALIGATFMLAYLSWRFIENPFRKRRDILFSTAAALSVCIFFAALVAAYQNEQVLQYERRLADDQERALELVEGVERTTEMEAGRCVFEASELDQNTADRLKACHQRYGPGVVVLGDSHGANVYYALAGRTDTRFLFSLNKRGCRAGVDSDWCEYDKFYRFVIRYPHLFENVIYNQAGFYLLQTPRGRDVTRSRISEDGDTVFAANTEDVEKNLDYLDSLSRVTNIVWLGPRVEPHIMPREYVVNGCASPPPVRDNVVESFESLDRHIDDAVERRGRIQYVSMVQMIDAKNGKNLIDCRNIYFHDGDHWSPAGERKFGRLLERELRTLLD
;
A
#
# COMPACT_ATOMS: atom_id res chain seq x y z
N MET A 1 2.86 46.21 -38.80
CA MET A 1 3.59 45.63 -37.67
C MET A 1 2.70 45.75 -36.44
N LYS A 2 2.16 44.65 -35.92
CA LYS A 2 1.48 44.64 -34.63
C LYS A 2 2.57 44.77 -33.56
N PRO A 3 2.39 45.60 -32.52
CA PRO A 3 3.36 45.73 -31.44
C PRO A 3 3.50 44.36 -30.74
N PRO A 4 4.70 43.99 -30.23
CA PRO A 4 4.89 42.76 -29.52
C PRO A 4 3.95 42.75 -28.32
N VAL A 5 3.02 41.79 -28.29
CA VAL A 5 2.17 41.54 -27.13
C VAL A 5 3.11 41.13 -26.00
N HIS A 6 3.35 42.07 -25.09
CA HIS A 6 4.03 41.76 -23.84
C HIS A 6 3.22 40.69 -23.11
N ASN A 7 3.74 39.48 -23.17
CA ASN A 7 3.14 38.29 -22.54
C ASN A 7 3.41 38.45 -21.02
N PRO A 8 2.45 38.90 -20.17
CA PRO A 8 2.71 39.06 -18.76
C PRO A 8 2.97 37.66 -18.18
N ALA A 9 4.19 37.42 -17.72
CA ALA A 9 4.53 36.15 -17.05
C ALA A 9 3.51 35.88 -15.94
N ILE A 10 3.13 34.58 -15.73
CA ILE A 10 2.30 34.23 -14.59
C ILE A 10 3.02 34.76 -13.36
N ALA A 11 2.37 35.67 -12.61
CA ALA A 11 2.97 36.25 -11.43
C ALA A 11 3.38 35.09 -10.49
N TYR A 12 4.61 35.13 -10.02
CA TYR A 12 5.11 34.12 -9.07
C TYR A 12 4.28 34.18 -7.79
N ARG A 13 3.83 33.03 -7.34
CA ARG A 13 2.97 32.84 -6.18
C ARG A 13 3.70 32.02 -5.11
N PRO A 14 4.43 32.66 -4.18
CA PRO A 14 5.23 31.96 -3.17
C PRO A 14 4.38 31.08 -2.24
N GLU A 15 3.10 31.42 -2.03
CA GLU A 15 2.17 30.61 -1.25
C GLU A 15 1.90 29.22 -1.87
N LEU A 16 2.08 29.05 -3.17
CA LEU A 16 1.98 27.73 -3.80
C LEU A 16 3.18 26.85 -3.47
N ASP A 17 4.38 27.41 -3.39
CA ASP A 17 5.54 26.67 -2.91
C ASP A 17 5.39 26.32 -1.43
N GLY A 18 4.88 27.25 -0.60
CA GLY A 18 4.53 26.95 0.79
C GLY A 18 3.47 25.85 0.92
N LEU A 19 2.48 25.79 0.03
CA LEU A 19 1.49 24.72 -0.01
C LEU A 19 2.12 23.36 -0.38
N ARG A 20 3.12 23.36 -1.27
CA ARG A 20 3.91 22.16 -1.57
C ARG A 20 4.72 21.68 -0.35
N ALA A 21 5.22 22.61 0.47
CA ALA A 21 5.84 22.27 1.75
C ALA A 21 4.83 21.63 2.71
N LEU A 22 3.63 22.20 2.82
CA LEU A 22 2.54 21.64 3.63
C LEU A 22 2.12 20.23 3.15
N ALA A 23 2.30 19.93 1.87
CA ALA A 23 2.04 18.61 1.30
C ALA A 23 3.16 17.61 1.58
N VAL A 24 4.44 17.98 1.33
CA VAL A 24 5.56 17.02 1.41
C VAL A 24 5.96 16.68 2.83
N LEU A 25 5.85 17.64 3.77
CA LEU A 25 6.26 17.38 5.16
C LEU A 25 5.46 16.27 5.83
N PRO A 26 4.10 16.27 5.79
CA PRO A 26 3.33 15.16 6.35
C PRO A 26 3.64 13.81 5.68
N VAL A 27 3.88 13.78 4.36
CA VAL A 27 4.28 12.55 3.65
C VAL A 27 5.60 12.00 4.20
N ILE A 28 6.61 12.85 4.36
CA ILE A 28 7.92 12.42 4.91
C ILE A 28 7.76 11.95 6.35
N LEU A 29 6.99 12.65 7.18
CA LEU A 29 6.77 12.29 8.58
C LEU A 29 5.94 11.00 8.73
N TYR A 30 4.99 10.76 7.83
CA TYR A 30 4.25 9.50 7.73
C TYR A 30 5.21 8.33 7.45
N HIS A 31 6.01 8.42 6.38
CA HIS A 31 6.98 7.37 6.03
C HIS A 31 8.14 7.25 7.04
N ALA A 32 8.39 8.29 7.83
CA ALA A 32 9.31 8.24 8.96
C ALA A 32 8.74 7.50 10.19
N GLY A 33 7.47 7.09 10.17
CA GLY A 33 6.83 6.33 11.24
C GLY A 33 6.27 7.17 12.39
N PHE A 34 6.08 8.48 12.21
CA PHE A 34 5.45 9.32 13.25
C PHE A 34 3.93 9.11 13.29
N GLU A 35 3.44 8.48 14.34
CA GLU A 35 1.99 8.19 14.54
C GLU A 35 1.09 9.43 14.46
N LEU A 36 1.58 10.59 14.90
CA LEU A 36 0.84 11.83 14.84
C LEU A 36 0.47 12.21 13.40
N PHE A 37 1.26 11.76 12.43
CA PHE A 37 1.08 12.04 11.00
C PHE A 37 0.56 10.81 10.24
N SER A 38 -0.22 9.94 10.89
CA SER A 38 -0.72 8.69 10.31
C SER A 38 -1.53 8.87 9.02
N GLY A 39 -2.14 10.02 8.80
CA GLY A 39 -2.81 10.40 7.55
C GLY A 39 -1.94 11.25 6.62
N GLY A 40 -0.63 11.32 6.84
CA GLY A 40 0.28 12.17 6.05
C GLY A 40 0.30 11.87 4.55
N TYR A 41 -0.11 10.66 4.15
CA TYR A 41 -0.24 10.26 2.74
C TYR A 41 -1.19 11.15 1.93
N VAL A 42 -2.15 11.85 2.56
CA VAL A 42 -3.05 12.80 1.87
C VAL A 42 -2.30 14.01 1.26
N GLY A 43 -1.04 14.21 1.61
CA GLY A 43 -0.20 15.20 0.94
C GLY A 43 -0.06 14.96 -0.57
N VAL A 44 -0.23 13.72 -1.04
CA VAL A 44 -0.23 13.37 -2.46
C VAL A 44 -1.43 14.00 -3.17
N ASP A 45 -2.62 13.98 -2.55
CA ASP A 45 -3.84 14.61 -3.09
C ASP A 45 -3.67 16.12 -3.24
N VAL A 46 -3.00 16.74 -2.28
CA VAL A 46 -2.63 18.17 -2.36
C VAL A 46 -1.74 18.43 -3.59
N PHE A 47 -0.74 17.55 -3.84
CA PHE A 47 0.10 17.67 -5.03
C PHE A 47 -0.70 17.51 -6.32
N PHE A 48 -1.63 16.55 -6.40
CA PHE A 48 -2.46 16.33 -7.58
C PHE A 48 -3.29 17.56 -7.94
N VAL A 49 -3.92 18.22 -6.96
CA VAL A 49 -4.67 19.46 -7.18
C VAL A 49 -3.76 20.59 -7.65
N ILE A 50 -2.59 20.80 -7.00
CA ILE A 50 -1.61 21.82 -7.41
C ILE A 50 -1.16 21.57 -8.85
N SER A 51 -0.89 20.33 -9.20
CA SER A 51 -0.44 19.88 -10.53
C SER A 51 -1.49 20.14 -11.59
N GLY A 52 -2.74 19.77 -11.35
CA GLY A 52 -3.86 20.09 -12.23
C GLY A 52 -4.04 21.59 -12.45
N TYR A 53 -3.97 22.39 -11.37
CA TYR A 53 -4.08 23.83 -11.45
C TYR A 53 -2.96 24.48 -12.28
N LEU A 54 -1.71 24.14 -12.00
CA LEU A 54 -0.55 24.74 -12.68
C LEU A 54 -0.49 24.35 -14.15
N ILE A 55 -0.70 23.07 -14.46
CA ILE A 55 -0.64 22.57 -15.85
C ILE A 55 -1.73 23.20 -16.71
N THR A 56 -2.95 23.23 -16.20
CA THR A 56 -4.08 23.82 -16.91
C THR A 56 -3.86 25.32 -17.14
N SER A 57 -3.38 26.03 -16.12
CA SER A 57 -3.05 27.47 -16.24
C SER A 57 -2.02 27.74 -17.32
N ILE A 58 -0.99 26.89 -17.46
CA ILE A 58 0.05 27.03 -18.47
C ILE A 58 -0.52 26.72 -19.87
N ILE A 59 -1.15 25.55 -20.04
CA ILE A 59 -1.63 25.08 -21.35
C ILE A 59 -2.74 26.01 -21.86
N TYR A 60 -3.74 26.31 -21.04
CA TYR A 60 -4.86 27.16 -21.43
C TYR A 60 -4.39 28.52 -21.88
N ARG A 61 -3.46 29.15 -21.15
CA ARG A 61 -2.87 30.42 -21.54
C ARG A 61 -2.09 30.35 -22.86
N GLU A 62 -1.23 29.33 -23.02
CA GLU A 62 -0.45 29.16 -24.26
C GLU A 62 -1.37 28.90 -25.46
N ILE A 63 -2.51 28.20 -25.27
CA ILE A 63 -3.53 28.02 -26.30
C ILE A 63 -4.18 29.37 -26.65
N GLN A 64 -4.54 30.20 -25.65
CA GLN A 64 -5.17 31.51 -25.88
C GLN A 64 -4.24 32.50 -26.59
N THR A 65 -2.93 32.34 -26.45
CA THR A 65 -1.92 33.18 -27.12
C THR A 65 -1.37 32.55 -28.39
N ASP A 66 -1.95 31.42 -28.85
CA ASP A 66 -1.53 30.65 -30.04
C ASP A 66 -0.03 30.27 -30.00
N SER A 67 0.51 30.10 -28.81
CA SER A 67 1.93 29.78 -28.58
C SER A 67 2.17 28.33 -28.10
N PHE A 68 1.11 27.54 -27.90
CA PHE A 68 1.19 26.18 -27.40
C PHE A 68 1.71 25.21 -28.46
N THR A 69 2.72 24.41 -28.10
CA THR A 69 3.15 23.25 -28.91
C THR A 69 3.41 22.06 -27.99
N LEU A 70 2.90 20.87 -28.36
CA LEU A 70 3.07 19.63 -27.61
C LEU A 70 4.56 19.32 -27.37
N GLY A 71 5.39 19.42 -28.40
CA GLY A 71 6.82 19.13 -28.27
C GLY A 71 7.53 19.99 -27.23
N ARG A 72 7.27 21.32 -27.22
CA ARG A 72 7.82 22.24 -26.21
C ARG A 72 7.26 21.96 -24.81
N PHE A 73 6.02 21.56 -24.73
CA PHE A 73 5.40 21.19 -23.45
C PHE A 73 6.10 19.97 -22.83
N TYR A 74 6.21 18.86 -23.58
CA TYR A 74 6.87 17.65 -23.07
C TYR A 74 8.35 17.85 -22.84
N GLU A 75 9.04 18.59 -23.69
CA GLU A 75 10.45 18.95 -23.48
C GLU A 75 10.67 19.62 -22.12
N ARG A 76 9.83 20.59 -21.74
CA ARG A 76 9.92 21.26 -20.43
C ARG A 76 9.68 20.29 -19.27
N ARG A 77 8.79 19.30 -19.44
CA ARG A 77 8.50 18.27 -18.41
C ARG A 77 9.65 17.32 -18.24
N ILE A 78 10.13 16.75 -19.33
CA ILE A 78 11.28 15.83 -19.31
C ILE A 78 12.48 16.49 -18.64
N ARG A 79 12.84 17.72 -19.01
CA ARG A 79 13.93 18.45 -18.39
C ARG A 79 13.76 18.70 -16.88
N ARG A 80 12.54 18.77 -16.42
CA ARG A 80 12.24 19.02 -15.01
C ARG A 80 12.31 17.75 -14.18
N LEU A 81 11.87 16.61 -14.69
CA LEU A 81 11.57 15.41 -13.91
C LEU A 81 12.63 14.31 -14.11
N TYR A 82 12.92 13.97 -15.35
CA TYR A 82 13.80 12.85 -15.67
C TYR A 82 15.19 12.90 -15.03
N PRO A 83 15.90 14.04 -15.01
CA PRO A 83 17.25 14.06 -14.44
C PRO A 83 17.30 13.66 -12.98
N ALA A 84 16.34 14.12 -12.17
CA ALA A 84 16.29 13.79 -10.76
C ALA A 84 15.82 12.34 -10.52
N VAL A 85 14.78 11.87 -11.23
CA VAL A 85 14.33 10.47 -11.16
C VAL A 85 15.46 9.53 -11.53
N THR A 86 16.14 9.77 -12.66
CA THR A 86 17.25 8.95 -13.13
C THR A 86 18.42 8.92 -12.13
N ALA A 87 18.78 10.07 -11.56
CA ALA A 87 19.86 10.15 -10.57
C ALA A 87 19.51 9.37 -9.29
N VAL A 88 18.28 9.49 -8.79
CA VAL A 88 17.83 8.77 -7.59
C VAL A 88 17.78 7.27 -7.85
N THR A 89 17.19 6.83 -8.96
CA THR A 89 17.11 5.40 -9.28
C THR A 89 18.51 4.79 -9.47
N LEU A 90 19.44 5.49 -10.12
CA LEU A 90 20.84 5.06 -10.24
C LEU A 90 21.54 4.94 -8.88
N ALA A 91 21.32 5.91 -7.98
CA ALA A 91 21.88 5.87 -6.64
C ALA A 91 21.31 4.72 -5.79
N CYS A 92 20.07 4.30 -6.06
CA CYS A 92 19.44 3.17 -5.36
C CYS A 92 19.99 1.81 -5.81
N VAL A 93 20.44 1.65 -7.06
CA VAL A 93 20.92 0.34 -7.59
C VAL A 93 22.02 -0.30 -6.74
N PRO A 94 23.14 0.38 -6.41
CA PRO A 94 24.19 -0.24 -5.59
C PRO A 94 23.71 -0.57 -4.16
N LEU A 95 22.83 0.24 -3.57
CA LEU A 95 22.26 -0.04 -2.25
C LEU A 95 21.34 -1.27 -2.31
N ALA A 96 20.49 -1.35 -3.33
CA ALA A 96 19.62 -2.48 -3.56
C ALA A 96 20.43 -3.78 -3.77
N TRP A 97 21.49 -3.72 -4.57
CA TRP A 97 22.38 -4.87 -4.81
C TRP A 97 23.09 -5.36 -3.55
N LEU A 98 23.41 -4.46 -2.61
CA LEU A 98 24.05 -4.82 -1.33
C LEU A 98 23.05 -5.34 -0.29
N LEU A 99 21.82 -4.85 -0.30
CA LEU A 99 20.88 -5.02 0.80
C LEU A 99 19.73 -5.98 0.49
N LEU A 100 19.32 -6.15 -0.75
CA LEU A 100 18.17 -6.98 -1.12
C LEU A 100 18.60 -8.42 -1.41
N LEU A 101 17.68 -9.36 -1.13
CA LEU A 101 17.83 -10.74 -1.58
C LEU A 101 17.70 -10.80 -3.12
N PRO A 102 18.18 -11.88 -3.77
CA PRO A 102 18.12 -12.01 -5.24
C PRO A 102 16.74 -11.77 -5.84
N SER A 103 15.69 -12.41 -5.31
CA SER A 103 14.30 -12.18 -5.77
C SER A 103 13.87 -10.73 -5.58
N GLN A 104 14.12 -10.15 -4.40
CA GLN A 104 13.77 -8.76 -4.09
C GLN A 104 14.54 -7.77 -4.99
N PHE A 105 15.81 -8.07 -5.32
CA PHE A 105 16.57 -7.26 -6.24
C PHE A 105 16.03 -7.31 -7.66
N LYS A 106 15.56 -8.47 -8.11
CA LYS A 106 14.85 -8.64 -9.38
C LYS A 106 13.60 -7.77 -9.44
N ASP A 107 12.76 -7.81 -8.40
CA ASP A 107 11.54 -6.97 -8.30
C ASP A 107 11.89 -5.48 -8.26
N PHE A 108 12.97 -5.12 -7.53
CA PHE A 108 13.48 -3.75 -7.54
C PHE A 108 13.87 -3.31 -8.96
N LEU A 109 14.54 -4.14 -9.75
CA LEU A 109 14.92 -3.80 -11.13
C LEU A 109 13.69 -3.62 -12.04
N TYR A 110 12.63 -4.44 -11.88
CA TYR A 110 11.35 -4.21 -12.56
C TYR A 110 10.71 -2.89 -12.13
N SER A 111 10.77 -2.56 -10.84
CA SER A 111 10.29 -1.25 -10.35
C SER A 111 11.10 -0.10 -10.97
N VAL A 112 12.42 -0.20 -11.08
CA VAL A 112 13.27 0.79 -11.77
C VAL A 112 12.82 0.96 -13.23
N ALA A 113 12.63 -0.14 -13.96
CA ALA A 113 12.17 -0.08 -15.35
C ALA A 113 10.80 0.61 -15.46
N SER A 114 9.85 0.25 -14.60
CA SER A 114 8.50 0.84 -14.58
C SER A 114 8.52 2.34 -14.24
N VAL A 115 9.41 2.78 -13.36
CA VAL A 115 9.61 4.20 -13.01
C VAL A 115 10.10 4.99 -14.23
N GLN A 116 11.04 4.45 -15.00
CA GLN A 116 11.59 5.16 -16.16
C GLN A 116 10.56 5.45 -17.26
N ILE A 117 9.52 4.64 -17.37
CA ILE A 117 8.41 4.84 -18.33
C ILE A 117 7.14 5.42 -17.69
N PHE A 118 7.20 5.84 -16.43
CA PHE A 118 6.05 6.33 -15.66
C PHE A 118 4.87 5.35 -15.62
N ALA A 119 5.15 4.06 -15.46
CA ALA A 119 4.18 2.98 -15.30
C ALA A 119 4.27 2.32 -13.91
N SER A 120 5.00 2.92 -12.96
CA SER A 120 5.21 2.33 -11.62
C SER A 120 3.91 2.17 -10.84
N ASN A 121 2.88 2.99 -11.08
CA ASN A 121 1.57 2.82 -10.50
C ASN A 121 0.87 1.52 -10.92
N VAL A 122 1.04 1.10 -12.19
CA VAL A 122 0.49 -0.17 -12.70
C VAL A 122 1.28 -1.34 -12.13
N TYR A 123 2.62 -1.23 -12.09
CA TYR A 123 3.49 -2.24 -11.51
C TYR A 123 3.14 -2.49 -10.04
N PHE A 124 3.09 -1.44 -9.21
CA PHE A 124 2.77 -1.58 -7.80
C PHE A 124 1.32 -1.96 -7.53
N TRP A 125 0.39 -1.63 -8.40
CA TRP A 125 -0.97 -2.15 -8.30
C TRP A 125 -1.03 -3.66 -8.42
N GLN A 126 -0.20 -4.27 -9.26
CA GLN A 126 -0.15 -5.71 -9.46
C GLN A 126 0.62 -6.44 -8.34
N GLU A 127 1.71 -5.83 -7.83
CA GLU A 127 2.66 -6.47 -6.94
C GLU A 127 2.43 -6.15 -5.45
N SER A 128 1.83 -5.02 -5.11
CA SER A 128 1.78 -4.58 -3.72
C SER A 128 0.44 -3.98 -3.30
N ASP A 129 0.16 -4.11 -2.01
CA ASP A 129 -0.84 -3.30 -1.33
C ASP A 129 -0.12 -2.12 -0.64
N TYR A 130 -0.52 -0.88 -0.95
CA TYR A 130 0.14 0.33 -0.44
C TYR A 130 0.19 0.41 1.10
N PHE A 131 -0.83 -0.11 1.77
CA PHE A 131 -0.90 -0.14 3.22
C PHE A 131 -0.41 -1.47 3.83
N GLY A 132 0.12 -2.37 3.00
CA GLY A 132 0.70 -3.65 3.45
C GLY A 132 2.08 -3.48 4.07
N SER A 133 2.49 -4.44 4.88
CA SER A 133 3.81 -4.45 5.55
C SER A 133 5.01 -4.37 4.60
N ALA A 134 4.87 -4.88 3.37
CA ALA A 134 5.90 -4.79 2.35
C ALA A 134 6.08 -3.37 1.78
N ALA A 135 5.08 -2.50 1.91
CA ALA A 135 5.10 -1.16 1.34
C ALA A 135 6.24 -0.28 1.89
N GLU A 136 6.51 -0.36 3.19
CA GLU A 136 7.56 0.43 3.85
C GLU A 136 8.98 -0.03 3.48
N LEU A 137 9.11 -1.29 3.03
CA LEU A 137 10.38 -1.88 2.60
C LEU A 137 10.60 -1.76 1.10
N THR A 138 9.64 -1.20 0.35
CA THR A 138 9.73 -1.04 -1.10
C THR A 138 10.34 0.32 -1.45
N PRO A 139 11.62 0.38 -1.92
CA PRO A 139 12.34 1.65 -2.03
C PRO A 139 11.72 2.65 -3.01
N LEU A 140 11.10 2.19 -4.10
CA LEU A 140 10.55 3.07 -5.14
C LEU A 140 9.03 3.16 -5.14
N LEU A 141 8.34 2.60 -4.13
CA LEU A 141 6.87 2.56 -4.09
C LEU A 141 6.23 3.93 -4.30
N HIS A 142 6.72 4.97 -3.61
CA HIS A 142 6.18 6.34 -3.67
C HIS A 142 6.10 6.92 -5.08
N THR A 143 6.86 6.37 -6.04
CA THR A 143 6.87 6.85 -7.44
C THR A 143 5.57 6.57 -8.18
N TRP A 144 4.67 5.75 -7.61
CA TRP A 144 3.35 5.50 -8.17
C TRP A 144 2.56 6.80 -8.44
N SER A 145 2.62 7.75 -7.50
CA SER A 145 1.90 9.01 -7.62
C SER A 145 2.48 9.90 -8.74
N LEU A 146 3.80 9.88 -8.91
CA LEU A 146 4.48 10.55 -10.02
C LEU A 146 4.05 9.95 -11.37
N ALA A 147 3.90 8.62 -11.46
CA ALA A 147 3.42 7.96 -12.66
C ALA A 147 1.98 8.38 -13.01
N VAL A 148 1.07 8.42 -12.03
CA VAL A 148 -0.30 8.92 -12.22
C VAL A 148 -0.31 10.37 -12.70
N GLU A 149 0.52 11.23 -12.12
CA GLU A 149 0.66 12.64 -12.51
C GLU A 149 1.16 12.78 -13.96
N GLU A 150 2.19 12.03 -14.36
CA GLU A 150 2.74 12.08 -15.72
C GLU A 150 1.80 11.46 -16.76
N GLN A 151 1.05 10.41 -16.42
CA GLN A 151 -0.01 9.87 -17.27
C GLN A 151 -1.11 10.92 -17.52
N PHE A 152 -1.52 11.66 -16.50
CA PHE A 152 -2.42 12.80 -16.66
C PHE A 152 -1.81 13.86 -17.59
N TYR A 153 -0.55 14.21 -17.42
CA TYR A 153 0.14 15.17 -18.28
C TYR A 153 0.32 14.68 -19.72
N LEU A 154 0.36 13.38 -19.92
CA LEU A 154 0.38 12.80 -21.26
C LEU A 154 -0.97 12.98 -21.97
N LEU A 155 -2.09 12.76 -21.28
CA LEU A 155 -3.42 12.74 -21.88
C LEU A 155 -4.10 14.12 -21.93
N PHE A 156 -3.93 14.92 -20.87
CA PHE A 156 -4.68 16.15 -20.66
C PHE A 156 -4.43 17.25 -21.72
N PRO A 157 -3.19 17.49 -22.23
CA PRO A 157 -2.96 18.45 -23.30
C PRO A 157 -3.73 18.13 -24.58
N PHE A 158 -3.83 16.84 -24.94
CA PHE A 158 -4.63 16.41 -26.11
C PHE A 158 -6.12 16.73 -25.90
N ALA A 159 -6.65 16.48 -24.72
CA ALA A 159 -8.03 16.82 -24.41
C ALA A 159 -8.29 18.33 -24.58
N LEU A 160 -7.40 19.19 -24.07
CA LEU A 160 -7.53 20.64 -24.23
C LEU A 160 -7.36 21.11 -25.68
N ILE A 161 -6.49 20.47 -26.48
CA ILE A 161 -6.34 20.77 -27.91
C ILE A 161 -7.63 20.43 -28.66
N VAL A 162 -8.22 19.27 -28.40
CA VAL A 162 -9.50 18.87 -29.02
C VAL A 162 -10.59 19.87 -28.68
N MET A 163 -10.65 20.29 -27.42
CA MET A 163 -11.64 21.25 -26.92
C MET A 163 -11.30 22.72 -27.21
N ARG A 164 -10.20 23.06 -27.88
CA ARG A 164 -9.72 24.44 -28.07
C ARG A 164 -10.72 25.39 -28.74
N LYS A 165 -11.62 24.83 -29.57
CA LYS A 165 -12.66 25.59 -30.26
C LYS A 165 -13.98 25.64 -29.49
N TRP A 166 -14.09 24.95 -28.37
CA TRP A 166 -15.30 24.92 -27.56
C TRP A 166 -15.42 26.18 -26.70
N SER A 167 -16.65 26.51 -26.33
CA SER A 167 -16.85 27.57 -25.34
C SER A 167 -16.25 27.16 -23.98
N LEU A 168 -15.75 28.13 -23.21
CA LEU A 168 -15.22 27.87 -21.86
C LEU A 168 -16.21 27.10 -20.99
N ARG A 169 -17.52 27.42 -21.11
CA ARG A 169 -18.59 26.72 -20.37
C ARG A 169 -18.66 25.25 -20.78
N ALA A 170 -18.57 24.94 -22.05
CA ALA A 170 -18.57 23.55 -22.53
C ALA A 170 -17.34 22.78 -22.02
N VAL A 171 -16.16 23.39 -22.07
CA VAL A 171 -14.92 22.78 -21.53
C VAL A 171 -15.06 22.50 -20.03
N VAL A 172 -15.50 23.48 -19.23
CA VAL A 172 -15.69 23.32 -17.77
C VAL A 172 -16.73 22.25 -17.45
N LEU A 173 -17.84 22.22 -18.19
CA LEU A 173 -18.87 21.20 -17.99
C LEU A 173 -18.36 19.79 -18.31
N THR A 174 -17.66 19.62 -19.43
CA THR A 174 -17.08 18.32 -19.83
C THR A 174 -16.06 17.81 -18.83
N LEU A 175 -15.10 18.67 -18.43
CA LEU A 175 -14.10 18.29 -17.42
C LEU A 175 -14.75 18.02 -16.07
N GLY A 176 -15.80 18.78 -15.70
CA GLY A 176 -16.58 18.55 -14.50
C GLY A 176 -17.30 17.18 -14.50
N LEU A 177 -17.90 16.79 -15.62
CA LEU A 177 -18.53 15.48 -15.76
C LEU A 177 -17.50 14.34 -15.68
N ILE A 178 -16.33 14.50 -16.31
CA ILE A 178 -15.23 13.53 -16.20
C ILE A 178 -14.74 13.42 -14.76
N ALA A 179 -14.60 14.55 -14.07
CA ALA A 179 -14.20 14.56 -12.65
C ALA A 179 -15.23 13.85 -11.76
N LEU A 180 -16.51 14.11 -11.96
CA LEU A 180 -17.59 13.44 -11.23
C LEU A 180 -17.62 11.93 -11.50
N PHE A 181 -17.44 11.51 -12.75
CA PHE A 181 -17.33 10.09 -13.10
C PHE A 181 -16.13 9.42 -12.42
N SER A 182 -14.95 10.06 -12.47
CA SER A 182 -13.73 9.58 -11.82
C SER A 182 -13.91 9.45 -10.29
N LEU A 183 -14.54 10.45 -9.65
CA LEU A 183 -14.86 10.40 -8.21
C LEU A 183 -15.86 9.28 -7.88
N ALA A 184 -16.93 9.14 -8.66
CA ALA A 184 -17.92 8.08 -8.47
C ALA A 184 -17.26 6.68 -8.61
N LEU A 185 -16.35 6.54 -9.58
CA LEU A 185 -15.57 5.32 -9.76
C LEU A 185 -14.65 5.06 -8.56
N ALA A 186 -13.97 6.09 -8.04
CA ALA A 186 -13.14 5.99 -6.84
C ALA A 186 -13.96 5.52 -5.62
N ILE A 187 -15.11 6.15 -5.36
CA ILE A 187 -16.00 5.78 -4.25
C ILE A 187 -16.44 4.32 -4.38
N LYS A 188 -16.85 3.90 -5.58
CA LYS A 188 -17.32 2.53 -5.83
C LYS A 188 -16.18 1.51 -5.63
N LEU A 189 -15.01 1.76 -6.20
CA LEU A 189 -13.90 0.80 -6.17
C LEU A 189 -13.17 0.77 -4.82
N THR A 190 -13.22 1.81 -4.01
CA THR A 190 -12.59 1.82 -2.69
C THR A 190 -13.15 0.71 -1.79
N GLY A 191 -14.45 0.36 -1.91
CA GLY A 191 -15.06 -0.73 -1.15
C GLY A 191 -14.77 -2.13 -1.70
N SER A 192 -14.51 -2.30 -3.01
CA SER A 192 -14.38 -3.61 -3.64
C SER A 192 -12.99 -3.93 -4.19
N HIS A 193 -12.24 -2.91 -4.60
CA HIS A 193 -10.93 -3.02 -5.24
C HIS A 193 -10.03 -1.87 -4.76
N ALA A 194 -9.77 -1.80 -3.46
CA ALA A 194 -9.08 -0.69 -2.81
C ALA A 194 -7.72 -0.37 -3.46
N SER A 195 -6.91 -1.38 -3.78
CA SER A 195 -5.61 -1.21 -4.43
C SER A 195 -5.74 -0.56 -5.82
N ALA A 196 -6.68 -1.02 -6.66
CA ALA A 196 -6.94 -0.41 -7.97
C ALA A 196 -7.42 1.05 -7.82
N SER A 197 -8.30 1.32 -6.83
CA SER A 197 -8.78 2.67 -6.53
C SER A 197 -7.65 3.60 -6.10
N PHE A 198 -6.66 3.09 -5.40
CA PHE A 198 -5.54 3.87 -4.88
C PHE A 198 -4.51 4.21 -5.96
N PHE A 199 -4.10 3.22 -6.77
CA PHE A 199 -2.95 3.35 -7.68
C PHE A 199 -3.30 3.85 -9.09
N LEU A 200 -4.53 3.68 -9.58
CA LEU A 200 -4.82 3.90 -10.99
C LEU A 200 -5.34 5.31 -11.31
N LEU A 201 -4.91 5.86 -12.45
CA LEU A 201 -5.31 7.18 -12.91
C LEU A 201 -6.85 7.39 -13.01
N PRO A 202 -7.67 6.44 -13.51
CA PRO A 202 -9.11 6.68 -13.66
C PRO A 202 -9.85 7.05 -12.37
N THR A 203 -9.38 6.58 -11.23
CA THR A 203 -9.95 6.83 -9.91
C THR A 203 -9.36 8.05 -9.20
N ARG A 204 -8.21 8.54 -9.68
CA ARG A 204 -7.47 9.68 -9.10
C ARG A 204 -7.52 10.94 -9.97
N ALA A 205 -7.95 10.84 -11.24
CA ALA A 205 -7.96 11.95 -12.19
C ALA A 205 -8.80 13.14 -11.72
N TRP A 206 -9.89 12.91 -10.96
CA TRP A 206 -10.77 13.96 -10.45
C TRP A 206 -10.04 14.97 -9.54
N GLU A 207 -9.00 14.57 -8.83
CA GLU A 207 -8.20 15.43 -7.96
C GLU A 207 -7.41 16.46 -8.78
N MET A 208 -6.76 16.00 -9.86
CA MET A 208 -6.09 16.89 -10.80
C MET A 208 -7.10 17.73 -11.59
N LEU A 209 -8.24 17.17 -11.95
CA LEU A 209 -9.32 17.89 -12.63
C LEU A 209 -9.95 18.95 -11.73
N ALA A 210 -10.03 18.75 -10.40
CA ALA A 210 -10.46 19.78 -9.47
C ALA A 210 -9.53 21.03 -9.53
N GLY A 211 -8.22 20.82 -9.57
CA GLY A 211 -7.25 21.88 -9.82
C GLY A 211 -7.40 22.53 -11.20
N SER A 212 -7.67 21.72 -12.22
CA SER A 212 -7.89 22.18 -13.60
C SER A 212 -9.14 23.05 -13.73
N LEU A 213 -10.23 22.64 -13.10
CA LEU A 213 -11.49 23.39 -13.06
C LEU A 213 -11.32 24.73 -12.31
N LEU A 214 -10.54 24.73 -11.23
CA LEU A 214 -10.19 25.95 -10.52
C LEU A 214 -9.41 26.92 -11.43
N ALA A 215 -8.44 26.43 -12.19
CA ALA A 215 -7.66 27.26 -13.12
C ALA A 215 -8.53 27.90 -14.20
N LEU A 216 -9.47 27.16 -14.77
CA LEU A 216 -10.41 27.66 -15.80
C LEU A 216 -11.47 28.58 -15.20
N GLY A 217 -12.00 28.28 -14.02
CA GLY A 217 -12.99 29.09 -13.32
C GLY A 217 -12.45 30.41 -12.77
N ALA A 218 -11.15 30.53 -12.57
CA ALA A 218 -10.51 31.78 -12.12
C ALA A 218 -10.39 32.83 -13.25
N VAL A 219 -10.61 32.46 -14.49
CA VAL A 219 -10.54 33.37 -15.65
C VAL A 219 -11.66 34.44 -15.55
N GLY A 220 -11.27 35.68 -15.41
CA GLY A 220 -12.22 36.82 -15.37
C GLY A 220 -12.91 37.10 -14.03
N GLN A 221 -12.57 36.36 -12.96
CA GLN A 221 -13.13 36.64 -11.62
C GLN A 221 -12.27 37.64 -10.84
N GLY A 222 -12.93 38.63 -10.25
CA GLY A 222 -12.29 39.62 -9.37
C GLY A 222 -11.78 39.02 -8.04
N SER A 223 -10.98 39.77 -7.31
CA SER A 223 -10.49 39.39 -5.99
C SER A 223 -11.64 39.32 -4.98
N PRO A 224 -11.82 38.19 -4.25
CA PRO A 224 -12.85 38.09 -3.22
C PRO A 224 -12.59 39.06 -2.04
N ARG A 225 -13.62 39.32 -1.24
CA ARG A 225 -13.49 40.13 -0.02
C ARG A 225 -12.46 39.52 0.93
N GLN A 226 -11.55 40.33 1.47
CA GLN A 226 -10.42 39.87 2.28
C GLN A 226 -10.84 39.06 3.53
N GLY A 227 -11.93 39.46 4.21
CA GLY A 227 -12.46 38.75 5.38
C GLY A 227 -12.90 37.33 5.03
N PHE A 228 -13.68 37.14 3.96
CA PHE A 228 -14.09 35.84 3.47
C PHE A 228 -12.89 35.00 3.05
N SER A 229 -11.90 35.60 2.39
CA SER A 229 -10.68 34.90 1.95
C SER A 229 -9.87 34.32 3.12
N ASN A 230 -9.80 35.04 4.26
CA ASN A 230 -9.14 34.52 5.46
C ASN A 230 -9.86 33.27 6.01
N VAL A 231 -11.19 33.35 6.17
CA VAL A 231 -11.99 32.20 6.69
C VAL A 231 -11.91 31.00 5.76
N ALA A 232 -12.06 31.23 4.45
CA ALA A 232 -11.99 30.15 3.45
C ALA A 232 -10.59 29.51 3.41
N ALA A 233 -9.51 30.29 3.47
CA ALA A 233 -8.15 29.76 3.48
C ALA A 233 -7.84 28.99 4.77
N LEU A 234 -8.31 29.46 5.94
CA LEU A 234 -8.20 28.74 7.21
C LEU A 234 -8.99 27.41 7.17
N GLY A 235 -10.23 27.46 6.65
CA GLY A 235 -11.02 26.24 6.41
C GLY A 235 -10.27 25.26 5.51
N GLY A 236 -9.58 25.76 4.48
CA GLY A 236 -8.74 24.93 3.61
C GLY A 236 -7.58 24.26 4.35
N VAL A 237 -6.89 24.97 5.24
CA VAL A 237 -5.83 24.39 6.08
C VAL A 237 -6.40 23.33 7.03
N SER A 238 -7.57 23.57 7.62
CA SER A 238 -8.23 22.59 8.50
C SER A 238 -8.63 21.32 7.74
N LEU A 239 -9.16 21.46 6.51
CA LEU A 239 -9.53 20.32 5.65
C LEU A 239 -8.34 19.47 5.20
N ILE A 240 -7.12 20.01 5.20
CA ILE A 240 -5.89 19.23 4.98
C ILE A 240 -5.36 18.71 6.31
N GLY A 241 -5.30 19.55 7.35
CA GLY A 241 -4.68 19.20 8.62
C GLY A 241 -5.42 18.12 9.40
N LEU A 242 -6.76 18.17 9.43
CA LEU A 242 -7.54 17.13 10.13
C LEU A 242 -7.27 15.73 9.55
N PRO A 243 -7.35 15.48 8.23
CA PRO A 243 -6.93 14.22 7.64
C PRO A 243 -5.52 13.78 8.02
N VAL A 244 -4.54 14.69 7.98
CA VAL A 244 -3.14 14.37 8.33
C VAL A 244 -3.02 13.77 9.74
N PHE A 245 -3.80 14.27 10.70
CA PHE A 245 -3.70 13.85 12.10
C PHE A 245 -4.66 12.71 12.49
N PHE A 246 -5.76 12.54 11.76
CA PHE A 246 -6.82 11.60 12.16
C PHE A 246 -7.03 10.43 11.21
N TYR A 247 -6.59 10.51 9.95
CA TYR A 247 -6.66 9.36 9.06
C TYR A 247 -5.54 8.36 9.39
N HIS A 248 -5.79 7.11 9.08
CA HIS A 248 -4.86 6.00 9.34
C HIS A 248 -4.97 4.93 8.23
N ALA A 249 -4.16 3.89 8.28
CA ALA A 249 -4.12 2.85 7.25
C ALA A 249 -5.47 2.12 7.02
N GLY A 250 -6.34 2.06 8.04
CA GLY A 250 -7.68 1.49 7.94
C GLY A 250 -8.74 2.44 7.36
N THR A 251 -8.41 3.71 7.07
CA THR A 251 -9.34 4.66 6.45
C THR A 251 -9.63 4.22 5.01
N PRO A 252 -10.93 4.10 4.58
CA PRO A 252 -11.28 3.69 3.22
C PRO A 252 -10.90 4.75 2.19
N PHE A 253 -9.63 4.76 1.81
CA PHE A 253 -9.04 5.80 0.97
C PHE A 253 -8.71 5.27 -0.46
N PRO A 254 -8.86 6.08 -1.54
CA PRO A 254 -9.21 7.51 -1.55
C PRO A 254 -10.71 7.82 -1.35
N GLY A 255 -11.60 7.12 -2.03
CA GLY A 255 -13.06 7.24 -1.91
C GLY A 255 -13.56 8.66 -1.57
N MET A 256 -14.48 8.74 -0.61
CA MET A 256 -14.99 10.02 -0.10
C MET A 256 -14.00 10.78 0.79
N TYR A 257 -13.04 10.07 1.38
CA TYR A 257 -12.09 10.68 2.32
C TYR A 257 -11.09 11.63 1.64
N ALA A 258 -10.79 11.43 0.36
CA ALA A 258 -9.95 12.33 -0.42
C ALA A 258 -10.63 13.69 -0.73
N LEU A 259 -11.95 13.81 -0.54
CA LEU A 259 -12.66 15.09 -0.73
C LEU A 259 -12.11 16.19 0.19
N ALA A 260 -11.81 15.86 1.45
CA ALA A 260 -11.34 16.85 2.42
C ALA A 260 -10.02 17.52 1.98
N PRO A 261 -8.90 16.79 1.73
CA PRO A 261 -7.65 17.41 1.31
C PRO A 261 -7.75 18.07 -0.07
N VAL A 262 -8.54 17.54 -1.01
CA VAL A 262 -8.74 18.12 -2.34
C VAL A 262 -9.46 19.46 -2.25
N PHE A 263 -10.61 19.55 -1.57
CA PHE A 263 -11.33 20.79 -1.38
C PHE A 263 -10.54 21.79 -0.53
N GLY A 264 -9.85 21.32 0.50
CA GLY A 264 -8.94 22.15 1.28
C GLY A 264 -7.89 22.84 0.41
N THR A 265 -7.29 22.09 -0.51
CA THR A 265 -6.30 22.60 -1.45
C THR A 265 -6.90 23.60 -2.43
N VAL A 266 -8.08 23.33 -2.97
CA VAL A 266 -8.82 24.26 -3.85
C VAL A 266 -9.10 25.59 -3.13
N LEU A 267 -9.53 25.53 -1.86
CA LEU A 267 -9.77 26.75 -1.05
C LEU A 267 -8.48 27.54 -0.84
N ILE A 268 -7.37 26.89 -0.51
CA ILE A 268 -6.08 27.58 -0.32
C ILE A 268 -5.62 28.22 -1.63
N ILE A 269 -5.60 27.49 -2.74
CA ILE A 269 -5.16 28.04 -4.04
C ILE A 269 -6.03 29.24 -4.46
N ARG A 270 -7.34 29.23 -4.17
CA ARG A 270 -8.29 30.28 -4.56
C ARG A 270 -8.21 31.49 -3.66
N TYR A 271 -8.05 31.30 -2.35
CA TYR A 271 -8.27 32.33 -1.36
C TYR A 271 -7.01 32.76 -0.59
N ALA A 272 -5.96 31.93 -0.50
CA ALA A 272 -4.72 32.36 0.12
C ALA A 272 -3.95 33.33 -0.79
N SER A 273 -3.59 34.48 -0.23
CA SER A 273 -2.84 35.53 -0.90
C SER A 273 -1.99 36.30 0.13
N ALA A 274 -1.11 37.16 -0.32
CA ALA A 274 -0.28 38.00 0.57
C ALA A 274 -1.10 38.80 1.60
N GLY A 275 -2.38 39.11 1.31
CA GLY A 275 -3.30 39.81 2.23
C GLY A 275 -3.90 38.92 3.32
N THR A 276 -3.86 37.58 3.18
CA THR A 276 -4.45 36.64 4.14
C THR A 276 -3.41 36.09 5.11
N LEU A 277 -3.87 35.66 6.31
CA LEU A 277 -2.98 35.01 7.30
C LEU A 277 -2.32 33.77 6.72
N VAL A 278 -3.12 32.87 6.13
CA VAL A 278 -2.62 31.64 5.51
C VAL A 278 -1.63 31.94 4.39
N GLY A 279 -1.94 32.88 3.50
CA GLY A 279 -1.03 33.27 2.43
C GLY A 279 0.31 33.82 2.95
N ARG A 280 0.29 34.61 4.04
CA ARG A 280 1.53 35.11 4.68
C ARG A 280 2.36 33.98 5.29
N ILE A 281 1.70 33.02 5.98
CA ILE A 281 2.38 31.87 6.56
C ILE A 281 2.99 30.98 5.45
N LEU A 282 2.23 30.66 4.42
CA LEU A 282 2.72 29.84 3.30
C LEU A 282 3.80 30.56 2.48
N SER A 283 3.83 31.90 2.48
CA SER A 283 4.89 32.67 1.83
C SER A 283 6.12 32.90 2.72
N TRP A 284 6.17 32.29 3.91
CA TRP A 284 7.33 32.35 4.78
C TRP A 284 8.53 31.61 4.16
N ARG A 285 9.69 32.29 4.14
CA ARG A 285 10.89 31.84 3.41
C ARG A 285 11.27 30.36 3.64
N PRO A 286 11.28 29.81 4.87
CA PRO A 286 11.59 28.40 5.07
C PRO A 286 10.58 27.46 4.41
N LEU A 287 9.27 27.75 4.47
CA LEU A 287 8.25 26.93 3.80
C LEU A 287 8.39 27.00 2.28
N VAL A 288 8.62 28.21 1.73
CA VAL A 288 8.89 28.38 0.30
C VAL A 288 10.13 27.60 -0.14
N PHE A 289 11.20 27.61 0.68
CA PHE A 289 12.41 26.83 0.41
C PHE A 289 12.12 25.32 0.39
N ILE A 290 11.43 24.77 1.41
CA ILE A 290 11.01 23.38 1.47
C ILE A 290 10.17 23.02 0.25
N GLY A 291 9.19 23.87 -0.12
CA GLY A 291 8.36 23.67 -1.31
C GLY A 291 9.15 23.71 -2.62
N THR A 292 10.20 24.52 -2.68
CA THR A 292 11.10 24.58 -3.85
C THR A 292 11.87 23.26 -4.06
N VAL A 293 12.32 22.61 -2.98
CA VAL A 293 13.05 21.34 -3.03
C VAL A 293 12.13 20.12 -2.87
N SER A 294 10.81 20.33 -2.76
CA SER A 294 9.82 19.29 -2.42
C SER A 294 9.83 18.09 -3.38
N TYR A 295 10.09 18.31 -4.67
CA TYR A 295 10.16 17.25 -5.66
C TYR A 295 11.34 16.31 -5.40
N SER A 296 12.54 16.86 -5.23
CA SER A 296 13.73 16.06 -4.88
C SER A 296 13.58 15.42 -3.49
N ALA A 297 12.98 16.11 -2.51
CA ALA A 297 12.72 15.55 -1.19
C ALA A 297 11.74 14.37 -1.26
N TYR A 298 10.68 14.49 -2.06
CA TYR A 298 9.74 13.41 -2.31
C TYR A 298 10.39 12.20 -2.99
N LEU A 299 11.30 12.40 -3.93
CA LEU A 299 12.01 11.29 -4.60
C LEU A 299 12.98 10.55 -3.68
N ILE A 300 13.61 11.25 -2.73
CA ILE A 300 14.73 10.73 -1.95
C ILE A 300 14.28 10.08 -0.63
N HIS A 301 13.19 10.58 0.00
CA HIS A 301 12.82 10.17 1.35
C HIS A 301 12.54 8.69 1.46
N GLN A 302 11.69 8.12 0.60
CA GLN A 302 11.27 6.72 0.69
C GLN A 302 12.43 5.74 0.50
N PRO A 303 13.30 5.87 -0.52
CA PRO A 303 14.48 5.02 -0.62
C PRO A 303 15.36 5.06 0.62
N LEU A 304 15.60 6.23 1.21
CA LEU A 304 16.41 6.35 2.42
C LEU A 304 15.79 5.60 3.60
N PHE A 305 14.49 5.78 3.86
CA PHE A 305 13.81 5.07 4.93
C PHE A 305 13.72 3.56 4.67
N ALA A 306 13.38 3.14 3.45
CA ALA A 306 13.27 1.74 3.10
C ALA A 306 14.61 1.02 3.25
N PHE A 307 15.70 1.54 2.69
CA PHE A 307 17.01 0.91 2.83
C PHE A 307 17.53 0.93 4.27
N ALA A 308 17.23 1.97 5.05
CA ALA A 308 17.58 1.99 6.46
C ALA A 308 16.84 0.89 7.25
N ARG A 309 15.53 0.69 7.01
CA ARG A 309 14.77 -0.42 7.63
C ARG A 309 15.28 -1.79 7.19
N ILE A 310 15.55 -1.97 5.90
CA ILE A 310 16.12 -3.21 5.37
C ILE A 310 17.49 -3.52 5.99
N TYR A 311 18.30 -2.49 6.20
CA TYR A 311 19.64 -2.65 6.79
C TYR A 311 19.56 -3.00 8.28
N THR A 312 18.75 -2.28 9.05
CA THR A 312 18.65 -2.45 10.50
C THR A 312 17.84 -3.69 10.90
N MET A 313 16.92 -4.13 10.03
CA MET A 313 15.94 -5.21 10.32
C MET A 313 15.16 -4.97 11.63
N GLN A 314 15.10 -3.74 12.10
CA GLN A 314 14.48 -3.32 13.35
C GLN A 314 13.84 -1.94 13.17
N LYS A 315 13.03 -1.54 14.16
CA LYS A 315 12.47 -0.20 14.22
C LYS A 315 13.58 0.86 14.25
N LEU A 316 13.45 1.85 13.39
CA LEU A 316 14.39 2.97 13.39
C LEU A 316 14.27 3.78 14.68
N THR A 317 15.37 3.99 15.36
CA THR A 317 15.39 4.83 16.57
C THR A 317 15.15 6.31 16.22
N LEU A 318 14.60 7.08 17.16
CA LEU A 318 14.32 8.50 16.92
C LEU A 318 15.56 9.29 16.42
N PRO A 319 16.78 9.11 16.96
CA PRO A 319 17.97 9.76 16.39
C PRO A 319 18.25 9.38 14.93
N MET A 320 18.06 8.09 14.57
CA MET A 320 18.21 7.65 13.18
C MET A 320 17.17 8.28 12.27
N VAL A 321 15.91 8.31 12.68
CA VAL A 321 14.83 8.96 11.93
C VAL A 321 15.12 10.43 11.69
N LEU A 322 15.54 11.17 12.72
CA LEU A 322 15.89 12.58 12.59
C LEU A 322 17.09 12.79 11.65
N ALA A 323 18.11 11.91 11.72
CA ALA A 323 19.24 11.94 10.81
C ALA A 323 18.81 11.68 9.36
N LEU A 324 17.92 10.71 9.11
CA LEU A 324 17.39 10.41 7.78
C LEU A 324 16.53 11.56 7.22
N ILE A 325 15.72 12.22 8.05
CA ILE A 325 15.00 13.43 7.65
C ILE A 325 16.00 14.54 7.26
N GLY A 326 17.01 14.78 8.07
CA GLY A 326 18.08 15.72 7.77
C GLY A 326 18.81 15.39 6.47
N ALA A 327 19.17 14.12 6.27
CA ALA A 327 19.79 13.62 5.05
C ALA A 327 18.88 13.80 3.83
N THR A 328 17.57 13.54 3.98
CA THR A 328 16.58 13.75 2.91
C THR A 328 16.62 15.20 2.42
N PHE A 329 16.51 16.19 3.30
CA PHE A 329 16.52 17.59 2.89
C PHE A 329 17.88 18.07 2.38
N MET A 330 18.99 17.57 2.95
CA MET A 330 20.33 17.87 2.46
C MET A 330 20.51 17.33 1.03
N LEU A 331 20.21 16.07 0.79
CA LEU A 331 20.32 15.45 -0.53
C LEU A 331 19.31 16.06 -1.52
N ALA A 332 18.11 16.44 -1.07
CA ALA A 332 17.13 17.14 -1.89
C ALA A 332 17.65 18.50 -2.34
N TYR A 333 18.30 19.26 -1.44
CA TYR A 333 18.94 20.53 -1.81
C TYR A 333 20.07 20.32 -2.83
N LEU A 334 20.91 19.32 -2.64
CA LEU A 334 22.02 19.00 -3.56
C LEU A 334 21.45 18.60 -4.93
N SER A 335 20.45 17.72 -4.96
CA SER A 335 19.75 17.32 -6.20
C SER A 335 19.14 18.51 -6.91
N TRP A 336 18.39 19.36 -6.17
CA TRP A 336 17.80 20.57 -6.73
C TRP A 336 18.86 21.54 -7.28
N ARG A 337 19.96 21.74 -6.55
CA ARG A 337 21.01 22.70 -6.91
C ARG A 337 21.86 22.26 -8.08
N PHE A 338 22.24 20.96 -8.12
CA PHE A 338 23.25 20.45 -9.05
C PHE A 338 22.66 19.61 -10.19
N ILE A 339 21.44 19.08 -10.03
CA ILE A 339 20.78 18.26 -11.04
C ILE A 339 19.57 19.01 -11.62
N GLU A 340 18.54 19.26 -10.81
CA GLU A 340 17.25 19.80 -11.30
C GLU A 340 17.40 21.18 -11.96
N ASN A 341 18.02 22.14 -11.28
CA ASN A 341 18.17 23.51 -11.77
C ASN A 341 19.02 23.65 -13.04
N PRO A 342 20.20 22.99 -13.17
CA PRO A 342 20.98 23.07 -14.40
C PRO A 342 20.23 22.54 -15.63
N PHE A 343 19.54 21.39 -15.49
CA PHE A 343 18.78 20.78 -16.58
C PHE A 343 17.55 21.62 -16.99
N ARG A 344 16.91 22.30 -16.04
CA ARG A 344 15.78 23.21 -16.34
C ARG A 344 16.21 24.43 -17.17
N LYS A 345 17.44 24.93 -16.99
CA LYS A 345 17.91 26.19 -17.60
C LYS A 345 18.62 25.97 -18.95
N ARG A 346 19.32 24.87 -19.16
CA ARG A 346 20.08 24.59 -20.35
C ARG A 346 19.24 23.85 -21.40
N ARG A 347 19.29 24.34 -22.65
CA ARG A 347 18.40 23.86 -23.74
C ARG A 347 19.02 22.77 -24.62
N ASP A 348 20.33 22.51 -24.50
CA ASP A 348 21.06 21.78 -25.53
C ASP A 348 21.27 20.29 -25.21
N ILE A 349 22.51 19.81 -25.30
CA ILE A 349 22.94 18.39 -25.26
C ILE A 349 22.43 17.62 -24.03
N LEU A 350 22.23 18.29 -22.87
CA LEU A 350 21.83 17.65 -21.62
C LEU A 350 20.42 17.01 -21.65
N PHE A 351 19.50 17.53 -22.48
CA PHE A 351 18.17 16.92 -22.62
C PHE A 351 18.22 15.56 -23.31
N SER A 352 18.88 15.50 -24.46
CA SER A 352 19.02 14.24 -25.22
C SER A 352 19.80 13.19 -24.42
N THR A 353 20.82 13.62 -23.64
CA THR A 353 21.60 12.74 -22.80
C THR A 353 20.81 12.16 -21.65
N ALA A 354 19.99 12.96 -20.94
CA ALA A 354 19.14 12.47 -19.85
C ALA A 354 18.07 11.49 -20.34
N ALA A 355 17.41 11.80 -21.47
CA ALA A 355 16.44 10.90 -22.07
C ALA A 355 17.08 9.59 -22.56
N ALA A 356 18.23 9.67 -23.23
CA ALA A 356 18.96 8.49 -23.67
C ALA A 356 19.43 7.63 -22.48
N LEU A 357 19.94 8.25 -21.43
CA LEU A 357 20.35 7.55 -20.20
C LEU A 357 19.17 6.85 -19.52
N SER A 358 18.00 7.49 -19.44
CA SER A 358 16.80 6.87 -18.89
C SER A 358 16.35 5.66 -19.71
N VAL A 359 16.40 5.73 -21.02
CA VAL A 359 16.10 4.60 -21.92
C VAL A 359 17.12 3.47 -21.72
N CYS A 360 18.42 3.80 -21.63
CA CYS A 360 19.45 2.81 -21.36
C CYS A 360 19.25 2.12 -20.00
N ILE A 361 18.88 2.87 -18.95
CA ILE A 361 18.61 2.31 -17.63
C ILE A 361 17.39 1.41 -17.67
N PHE A 362 16.32 1.81 -18.37
CA PHE A 362 15.14 0.97 -18.57
C PHE A 362 15.51 -0.39 -19.16
N PHE A 363 16.21 -0.41 -20.29
CA PHE A 363 16.61 -1.67 -20.91
C PHE A 363 17.63 -2.44 -20.10
N ALA A 364 18.61 -1.77 -19.48
CA ALA A 364 19.58 -2.42 -18.61
C ALA A 364 18.91 -3.07 -17.38
N ALA A 365 17.94 -2.38 -16.76
CA ALA A 365 17.18 -2.94 -15.65
C ALA A 365 16.36 -4.16 -16.06
N LEU A 366 15.70 -4.12 -17.22
CA LEU A 366 14.95 -5.28 -17.74
C LEU A 366 15.89 -6.46 -18.04
N VAL A 367 17.02 -6.22 -18.70
CA VAL A 367 18.00 -7.28 -19.01
C VAL A 367 18.58 -7.87 -17.73
N ALA A 368 18.98 -7.01 -16.78
CA ALA A 368 19.50 -7.45 -15.50
C ALA A 368 18.45 -8.24 -14.68
N ALA A 369 17.19 -7.82 -14.69
CA ALA A 369 16.11 -8.54 -14.04
C ALA A 369 15.85 -9.91 -14.69
N TYR A 370 15.95 -10.01 -16.02
CA TYR A 370 15.80 -11.27 -16.75
C TYR A 370 16.98 -12.23 -16.49
N GLN A 371 18.20 -11.71 -16.35
CA GLN A 371 19.44 -12.49 -16.17
C GLN A 371 19.87 -12.62 -14.70
N ASN A 372 18.99 -12.33 -13.76
CA ASN A 372 19.34 -12.17 -12.35
C ASN A 372 20.07 -13.38 -11.73
N GLU A 373 19.77 -14.61 -12.14
CA GLU A 373 20.47 -15.82 -11.65
C GLU A 373 21.98 -15.82 -11.90
N GLN A 374 22.44 -15.08 -12.91
CA GLN A 374 23.86 -15.00 -13.27
C GLN A 374 24.58 -13.73 -12.76
N VAL A 375 23.83 -12.64 -12.47
CA VAL A 375 24.42 -11.32 -12.18
C VAL A 375 24.91 -11.21 -10.73
N LEU A 376 24.37 -12.01 -9.83
CA LEU A 376 24.46 -11.65 -8.41
C LEU A 376 25.52 -12.37 -7.63
N GLN A 377 26.33 -13.24 -8.00
CA GLN A 377 27.36 -13.83 -7.11
C GLN A 377 27.11 -13.57 -5.58
N TYR A 378 25.79 -13.43 -5.22
CA TYR A 378 25.37 -13.15 -3.85
C TYR A 378 25.83 -14.28 -2.93
N GLU A 379 25.70 -15.50 -3.41
CA GLU A 379 26.11 -16.74 -2.76
C GLU A 379 27.60 -16.75 -2.34
N ARG A 380 28.49 -16.19 -3.15
CA ARG A 380 29.93 -16.13 -2.83
C ARG A 380 30.30 -15.31 -1.58
N ARG A 381 29.35 -14.63 -0.97
CA ARG A 381 29.55 -13.79 0.22
C ARG A 381 28.97 -14.41 1.49
N LEU A 382 28.27 -15.52 1.36
CA LEU A 382 27.57 -16.18 2.45
C LEU A 382 28.41 -17.32 3.04
N ALA A 383 28.22 -17.61 4.32
CA ALA A 383 28.66 -18.86 4.93
C ALA A 383 27.74 -20.00 4.47
N ASP A 384 28.17 -21.26 4.58
CA ASP A 384 27.44 -22.43 4.08
C ASP A 384 26.00 -22.53 4.64
N ASP A 385 25.80 -22.17 5.90
CA ASP A 385 24.47 -22.19 6.54
C ASP A 385 23.60 -21.02 6.13
N GLN A 386 24.21 -19.88 5.76
CA GLN A 386 23.53 -18.71 5.19
C GLN A 386 23.14 -18.96 3.73
N GLU A 387 24.05 -19.60 2.94
CA GLU A 387 23.73 -20.02 1.58
C GLU A 387 22.58 -21.00 1.58
N ARG A 388 22.59 -21.97 2.49
CA ARG A 388 21.49 -22.91 2.65
C ARG A 388 20.18 -22.24 3.08
N ALA A 389 20.23 -21.24 3.96
CA ALA A 389 19.07 -20.44 4.32
C ALA A 389 18.51 -19.66 3.13
N LEU A 390 19.40 -19.09 2.29
CA LEU A 390 19.00 -18.41 1.05
C LEU A 390 18.28 -19.35 0.08
N GLU A 391 18.84 -20.54 -0.18
CA GLU A 391 18.20 -21.56 -1.02
C GLU A 391 16.80 -21.92 -0.52
N LEU A 392 16.64 -22.07 0.80
CA LEU A 392 15.34 -22.39 1.40
C LEU A 392 14.35 -21.23 1.28
N VAL A 393 14.80 -19.98 1.43
CA VAL A 393 13.95 -18.78 1.31
C VAL A 393 13.52 -18.58 -0.15
N GLU A 394 14.46 -18.65 -1.09
CA GLU A 394 14.19 -18.42 -2.52
C GLU A 394 13.47 -19.59 -3.19
N GLY A 395 13.67 -20.82 -2.68
CA GLY A 395 13.08 -22.04 -3.20
C GLY A 395 11.66 -22.33 -2.71
N VAL A 396 11.02 -21.42 -1.97
CA VAL A 396 9.61 -21.61 -1.56
C VAL A 396 8.70 -21.46 -2.77
N GLU A 397 8.33 -22.56 -3.37
CA GLU A 397 7.22 -22.59 -4.33
C GLU A 397 5.91 -22.32 -3.56
N ARG A 398 5.15 -21.32 -3.98
CA ARG A 398 3.79 -21.13 -3.46
C ARG A 398 2.95 -22.31 -3.95
N THR A 399 2.26 -22.97 -3.02
CA THR A 399 1.27 -24.00 -3.39
C THR A 399 0.20 -23.35 -4.27
N THR A 400 0.26 -23.65 -5.56
CA THR A 400 -0.84 -23.40 -6.47
C THR A 400 -1.92 -24.42 -6.18
N GLU A 401 -3.13 -23.94 -5.94
CA GLU A 401 -4.41 -24.65 -5.87
C GLU A 401 -4.32 -26.18 -5.78
N MET A 402 -4.30 -26.73 -4.56
CA MET A 402 -4.44 -28.17 -4.35
C MET A 402 -5.91 -28.56 -4.53
N GLU A 403 -6.34 -28.79 -5.75
CA GLU A 403 -7.51 -29.61 -6.00
C GLU A 403 -7.13 -31.10 -5.81
N ALA A 404 -7.22 -31.58 -4.58
CA ALA A 404 -6.98 -33.01 -4.27
C ALA A 404 -8.19 -33.89 -4.60
N GLY A 405 -9.00 -33.51 -5.57
CA GLY A 405 -10.18 -34.26 -5.99
C GLY A 405 -11.42 -33.36 -6.11
N ARG A 406 -12.52 -33.96 -6.60
CA ARG A 406 -13.74 -33.24 -6.94
C ARG A 406 -14.42 -32.54 -5.74
N CYS A 407 -14.20 -33.02 -4.51
CA CYS A 407 -14.83 -32.50 -3.29
C CYS A 407 -13.84 -32.04 -2.21
N VAL A 408 -12.56 -31.94 -2.55
CA VAL A 408 -11.54 -31.24 -1.76
C VAL A 408 -11.09 -30.05 -2.59
N PHE A 409 -11.61 -28.84 -2.27
CA PHE A 409 -11.38 -27.66 -3.09
C PHE A 409 -11.54 -26.35 -2.30
N GLU A 410 -10.96 -25.30 -2.83
CA GLU A 410 -11.05 -23.93 -2.32
C GLU A 410 -11.87 -23.04 -3.27
N ALA A 411 -12.57 -22.05 -2.71
CA ALA A 411 -13.17 -20.96 -3.45
C ALA A 411 -13.02 -19.64 -2.69
N SER A 412 -12.86 -18.55 -3.41
CA SER A 412 -12.86 -17.20 -2.85
C SER A 412 -14.26 -16.55 -2.84
N GLU A 413 -15.20 -17.17 -3.55
CA GLU A 413 -16.60 -16.69 -3.67
C GLU A 413 -17.59 -17.85 -3.63
N LEU A 414 -18.71 -17.59 -3.00
CA LEU A 414 -19.83 -18.53 -2.95
C LEU A 414 -20.84 -18.19 -4.05
N ASP A 415 -20.47 -18.48 -5.29
CA ASP A 415 -21.30 -18.35 -6.47
C ASP A 415 -22.21 -19.55 -6.67
N GLN A 416 -23.06 -19.52 -7.71
CA GLN A 416 -23.99 -20.63 -8.01
C GLN A 416 -23.24 -21.93 -8.35
N ASN A 417 -22.11 -21.86 -9.05
CA ASN A 417 -21.32 -23.03 -9.42
C ASN A 417 -20.71 -23.71 -8.20
N THR A 418 -20.12 -22.92 -7.30
CA THR A 418 -19.60 -23.38 -6.01
C THR A 418 -20.71 -24.02 -5.16
N ALA A 419 -21.87 -23.38 -5.06
CA ALA A 419 -23.02 -23.89 -4.32
C ALA A 419 -23.52 -25.24 -4.88
N ASP A 420 -23.58 -25.40 -6.20
CA ASP A 420 -24.02 -26.65 -6.82
C ASP A 420 -22.98 -27.76 -6.68
N ARG A 421 -21.67 -27.43 -6.74
CA ARG A 421 -20.56 -28.36 -6.43
C ARG A 421 -20.64 -28.87 -4.99
N LEU A 422 -20.88 -27.97 -4.02
CA LEU A 422 -21.03 -28.33 -2.61
C LEU A 422 -22.20 -29.30 -2.39
N LYS A 423 -23.36 -29.07 -3.00
CA LYS A 423 -24.52 -29.97 -2.92
C LYS A 423 -24.23 -31.34 -3.51
N ALA A 424 -23.54 -31.38 -4.66
CA ALA A 424 -23.13 -32.62 -5.28
C ALA A 424 -22.14 -33.42 -4.40
N CYS A 425 -21.22 -32.74 -3.73
CA CYS A 425 -20.31 -33.37 -2.78
C CYS A 425 -21.02 -33.92 -1.56
N HIS A 426 -21.98 -33.19 -1.01
CA HIS A 426 -22.83 -33.65 0.09
C HIS A 426 -23.63 -34.91 -0.30
N GLN A 427 -24.25 -34.93 -1.48
CA GLN A 427 -24.99 -36.09 -1.98
C GLN A 427 -24.10 -37.34 -2.10
N ARG A 428 -22.81 -37.15 -2.40
CA ARG A 428 -21.88 -38.27 -2.63
C ARG A 428 -21.20 -38.76 -1.36
N TYR A 429 -20.89 -37.85 -0.43
CA TYR A 429 -20.04 -38.17 0.72
C TYR A 429 -20.68 -37.87 2.08
N GLY A 430 -21.89 -37.31 2.11
CA GLY A 430 -22.51 -36.83 3.35
C GLY A 430 -22.04 -35.45 3.76
N PRO A 431 -22.24 -35.06 5.03
CA PRO A 431 -21.79 -33.78 5.54
C PRO A 431 -20.28 -33.60 5.38
N GLY A 432 -19.87 -32.37 5.04
CA GLY A 432 -18.46 -32.04 4.86
C GLY A 432 -17.90 -31.20 6.00
N VAL A 433 -16.61 -30.91 5.90
CA VAL A 433 -15.90 -29.95 6.74
C VAL A 433 -15.57 -28.72 5.90
N VAL A 434 -15.81 -27.54 6.48
CA VAL A 434 -15.41 -26.29 5.83
C VAL A 434 -14.37 -25.53 6.66
N VAL A 435 -13.33 -25.04 6.01
CA VAL A 435 -12.37 -24.11 6.59
C VAL A 435 -12.76 -22.70 6.14
N LEU A 436 -13.09 -21.86 7.09
CA LEU A 436 -13.54 -20.48 6.88
C LEU A 436 -12.49 -19.51 7.47
N GLY A 437 -12.05 -18.52 6.69
CA GLY A 437 -11.06 -17.57 7.20
C GLY A 437 -10.50 -16.59 6.17
N ASP A 438 -9.33 -16.07 6.49
CA ASP A 438 -8.50 -15.26 5.61
C ASP A 438 -7.37 -16.12 5.00
N SER A 439 -6.23 -15.51 4.69
CA SER A 439 -5.04 -16.23 4.21
C SER A 439 -4.47 -17.23 5.23
N HIS A 440 -4.73 -17.03 6.53
CA HIS A 440 -4.35 -18.00 7.56
C HIS A 440 -5.26 -19.23 7.55
N GLY A 441 -6.56 -19.02 7.29
CA GLY A 441 -7.51 -20.12 7.05
C GLY A 441 -7.12 -20.95 5.83
N ALA A 442 -6.62 -20.29 4.75
CA ALA A 442 -6.09 -21.02 3.59
C ALA A 442 -4.91 -21.92 3.96
N ASN A 443 -3.96 -21.46 4.79
CA ASN A 443 -2.88 -22.32 5.30
C ASN A 443 -3.40 -23.53 6.08
N VAL A 444 -4.46 -23.35 6.89
CA VAL A 444 -5.10 -24.47 7.61
C VAL A 444 -5.72 -25.47 6.62
N TYR A 445 -6.42 -24.97 5.59
CA TYR A 445 -6.96 -25.81 4.54
C TYR A 445 -5.86 -26.63 3.83
N TYR A 446 -4.77 -25.99 3.37
CA TYR A 446 -3.67 -26.70 2.70
C TYR A 446 -2.99 -27.70 3.64
N ALA A 447 -2.89 -27.39 4.93
CA ALA A 447 -2.34 -28.28 5.92
C ALA A 447 -3.19 -29.55 6.11
N LEU A 448 -4.52 -29.46 5.95
CA LEU A 448 -5.47 -30.57 6.10
C LEU A 448 -5.73 -31.31 4.79
N ALA A 449 -5.85 -30.63 3.65
CA ALA A 449 -6.27 -31.19 2.36
C ALA A 449 -5.42 -32.35 1.86
N GLY A 450 -4.14 -32.41 2.19
CA GLY A 450 -3.23 -33.49 1.80
C GLY A 450 -3.10 -34.63 2.81
N ARG A 451 -3.90 -34.68 3.88
CA ARG A 451 -3.64 -35.54 5.02
C ARG A 451 -4.85 -36.27 5.57
N THR A 452 -6.03 -35.69 5.47
CA THR A 452 -7.24 -36.25 6.03
C THR A 452 -7.86 -37.26 5.05
N ASP A 453 -8.43 -38.34 5.57
CA ASP A 453 -9.31 -39.23 4.80
C ASP A 453 -10.67 -38.56 4.48
N THR A 454 -10.84 -37.33 4.90
CA THR A 454 -12.04 -36.52 4.66
C THR A 454 -12.25 -36.33 3.17
N ARG A 455 -13.30 -36.95 2.65
CA ARG A 455 -13.64 -36.93 1.22
C ARG A 455 -14.35 -35.68 0.77
N PHE A 456 -14.84 -34.88 1.74
CA PHE A 456 -15.48 -33.58 1.49
C PHE A 456 -14.91 -32.52 2.42
N LEU A 457 -13.88 -31.81 1.94
CA LEU A 457 -13.25 -30.67 2.59
C LEU A 457 -13.35 -29.46 1.67
N PHE A 458 -13.99 -28.41 2.14
CA PHE A 458 -14.15 -27.16 1.42
C PHE A 458 -13.44 -26.02 2.13
N SER A 459 -12.91 -25.09 1.38
CA SER A 459 -12.32 -23.85 1.90
C SER A 459 -13.02 -22.65 1.30
N LEU A 460 -13.46 -21.72 2.17
CA LEU A 460 -13.93 -20.41 1.76
C LEU A 460 -13.06 -19.36 2.44
N ASN A 461 -11.97 -19.02 1.79
CA ASN A 461 -10.97 -18.09 2.30
C ASN A 461 -10.79 -16.93 1.34
N LYS A 462 -10.72 -15.73 1.88
CA LYS A 462 -10.46 -14.54 1.09
C LYS A 462 -9.52 -13.61 1.86
N ARG A 463 -8.42 -13.22 1.22
CA ARG A 463 -7.37 -12.42 1.84
C ARG A 463 -7.92 -11.17 2.52
N GLY A 464 -7.64 -11.00 3.81
CA GLY A 464 -8.09 -9.86 4.63
C GLY A 464 -9.56 -9.89 5.04
N CYS A 465 -10.31 -10.95 4.68
CA CYS A 465 -11.68 -11.15 5.16
C CYS A 465 -11.73 -11.74 6.55
N ARG A 466 -12.58 -11.21 7.39
CA ARG A 466 -12.77 -11.63 8.78
C ARG A 466 -14.23 -11.50 9.18
N ALA A 467 -14.67 -12.33 10.10
CA ALA A 467 -16.02 -12.29 10.64
C ALA A 467 -16.27 -10.96 11.37
N GLY A 468 -17.49 -10.45 11.30
CA GLY A 468 -17.89 -9.21 11.97
C GLY A 468 -17.40 -7.91 11.33
N VAL A 469 -16.68 -7.98 10.20
CA VAL A 469 -16.35 -6.80 9.39
C VAL A 469 -17.39 -6.62 8.30
N ASP A 470 -18.09 -5.50 8.36
CA ASP A 470 -19.11 -5.15 7.38
C ASP A 470 -18.43 -4.75 6.06
N SER A 471 -18.30 -5.72 5.16
CA SER A 471 -17.72 -5.47 3.83
C SER A 471 -18.42 -6.32 2.78
N ASP A 472 -18.99 -5.66 1.77
CA ASP A 472 -19.71 -6.30 0.67
C ASP A 472 -18.88 -7.32 -0.13
N TRP A 473 -17.55 -7.31 0.02
CA TRP A 473 -16.65 -8.20 -0.72
C TRP A 473 -16.27 -9.47 0.05
N CYS A 474 -16.51 -9.52 1.37
CA CYS A 474 -16.35 -10.72 2.18
C CYS A 474 -17.62 -11.59 2.08
N GLU A 475 -17.42 -12.90 1.95
CA GLU A 475 -18.52 -13.83 1.68
C GLU A 475 -19.24 -14.35 2.96
N TYR A 476 -18.92 -13.81 4.15
CA TYR A 476 -19.42 -14.33 5.43
C TYR A 476 -20.95 -14.31 5.55
N ASP A 477 -21.60 -13.21 5.15
CA ASP A 477 -23.06 -13.11 5.16
C ASP A 477 -23.72 -14.05 4.14
N LYS A 478 -23.08 -14.25 2.98
CA LYS A 478 -23.58 -15.21 1.99
C LYS A 478 -23.41 -16.63 2.51
N PHE A 479 -22.26 -16.92 3.13
CA PHE A 479 -21.99 -18.23 3.74
C PHE A 479 -22.98 -18.53 4.86
N TYR A 480 -23.23 -17.59 5.77
CA TYR A 480 -24.22 -17.73 6.83
C TYR A 480 -25.61 -18.08 6.28
N ARG A 481 -26.12 -17.30 5.31
CA ARG A 481 -27.41 -17.55 4.65
C ARG A 481 -27.43 -18.90 3.92
N PHE A 482 -26.33 -19.30 3.35
CA PHE A 482 -26.19 -20.57 2.65
C PHE A 482 -26.26 -21.77 3.63
N VAL A 483 -25.54 -21.71 4.74
CA VAL A 483 -25.55 -22.79 5.77
C VAL A 483 -26.92 -22.91 6.43
N ILE A 484 -27.61 -21.80 6.74
CA ILE A 484 -28.99 -21.85 7.26
C ILE A 484 -29.95 -22.50 6.26
N ARG A 485 -29.77 -22.23 4.98
CA ARG A 485 -30.60 -22.83 3.94
C ARG A 485 -30.33 -24.32 3.75
N TYR A 486 -29.13 -24.77 4.07
CA TYR A 486 -28.68 -26.16 3.93
C TYR A 486 -28.00 -26.64 5.22
N PRO A 487 -28.73 -26.80 6.35
CA PRO A 487 -28.14 -26.96 7.68
C PRO A 487 -27.36 -28.27 7.87
N HIS A 488 -27.50 -29.27 7.00
CA HIS A 488 -26.79 -30.54 7.09
C HIS A 488 -25.66 -30.69 6.07
N LEU A 489 -25.34 -29.60 5.36
CA LEU A 489 -24.31 -29.65 4.32
C LEU A 489 -22.91 -29.81 4.91
N PHE A 490 -22.66 -29.15 6.04
CA PHE A 490 -21.42 -29.22 6.79
C PHE A 490 -21.68 -29.72 8.21
N GLU A 491 -20.87 -30.65 8.66
CA GLU A 491 -20.87 -31.12 10.04
C GLU A 491 -20.06 -30.18 10.92
N ASN A 492 -18.90 -29.75 10.41
CA ASN A 492 -17.96 -28.90 11.15
C ASN A 492 -17.54 -27.70 10.32
N VAL A 493 -17.49 -26.53 10.96
CA VAL A 493 -16.86 -25.31 10.45
C VAL A 493 -15.64 -25.01 11.28
N ILE A 494 -14.48 -25.06 10.65
CA ILE A 494 -13.19 -24.69 11.25
C ILE A 494 -12.93 -23.24 10.87
N TYR A 495 -12.89 -22.35 11.85
CA TYR A 495 -12.60 -20.94 11.64
C TYR A 495 -11.18 -20.60 12.06
N ASN A 496 -10.44 -19.88 11.22
CA ASN A 496 -9.11 -19.36 11.54
C ASN A 496 -8.83 -18.06 10.79
N GLN A 497 -8.23 -17.10 11.47
CA GLN A 497 -7.81 -15.82 10.89
C GLN A 497 -6.47 -15.35 11.47
N ALA A 498 -5.84 -14.39 10.81
CA ALA A 498 -4.63 -13.73 11.30
C ALA A 498 -4.90 -13.02 12.62
N GLY A 499 -4.03 -13.28 13.61
CA GLY A 499 -4.22 -12.79 14.97
C GLY A 499 -3.95 -11.30 15.11
N PHE A 500 -3.08 -10.71 14.28
CA PHE A 500 -2.78 -9.29 14.38
C PHE A 500 -4.03 -8.40 14.19
N TYR A 501 -5.05 -8.85 13.50
CA TYR A 501 -6.33 -8.16 13.37
C TYR A 501 -7.13 -8.09 14.68
N LEU A 502 -6.83 -8.97 15.62
CA LEU A 502 -7.46 -9.05 16.94
C LEU A 502 -6.63 -8.36 18.03
N LEU A 503 -5.56 -7.66 17.64
CA LEU A 503 -4.70 -6.92 18.55
C LEU A 503 -4.95 -5.41 18.42
N GLN A 504 -4.75 -4.70 19.52
CA GLN A 504 -4.78 -3.24 19.55
C GLN A 504 -3.56 -2.69 20.30
N THR A 505 -3.18 -1.48 19.93
CA THR A 505 -2.14 -0.76 20.67
C THR A 505 -2.61 -0.39 22.06
N PRO A 506 -1.71 -0.06 23.03
CA PRO A 506 -2.10 0.42 24.35
C PRO A 506 -3.02 1.67 24.34
N ARG A 507 -3.13 2.34 23.19
CA ARG A 507 -4.01 3.49 22.97
C ARG A 507 -5.32 3.13 22.27
N GLY A 508 -5.65 1.84 22.13
CA GLY A 508 -6.88 1.36 21.50
C GLY A 508 -6.96 1.55 19.98
N ARG A 509 -5.82 1.59 19.29
CA ARG A 509 -5.78 1.64 17.82
C ARG A 509 -5.48 0.26 17.26
N ASP A 510 -6.06 -0.05 16.11
CA ASP A 510 -5.78 -1.29 15.39
C ASP A 510 -4.29 -1.47 15.12
N VAL A 511 -3.86 -2.70 15.17
CA VAL A 511 -2.48 -3.09 14.88
C VAL A 511 -2.37 -3.51 13.43
N THR A 512 -1.35 -3.03 12.75
CA THR A 512 -0.98 -3.50 11.40
C THR A 512 0.16 -4.49 11.49
N ARG A 513 0.27 -5.37 10.50
CA ARG A 513 1.37 -6.33 10.38
C ARG A 513 2.75 -5.66 10.45
N SER A 514 2.93 -4.54 9.73
CA SER A 514 4.17 -3.75 9.77
C SER A 514 4.49 -3.26 11.18
N ARG A 515 3.48 -2.88 11.93
CA ARG A 515 3.68 -2.37 13.29
C ARG A 515 4.16 -3.44 14.26
N ILE A 516 3.67 -4.67 14.16
CA ILE A 516 4.19 -5.78 14.98
C ILE A 516 5.64 -6.07 14.62
N SER A 517 5.98 -6.04 13.32
CA SER A 517 7.35 -6.29 12.87
C SER A 517 8.34 -5.19 13.25
N GLU A 518 7.88 -3.95 13.43
CA GLU A 518 8.75 -2.81 13.73
C GLU A 518 8.88 -2.50 15.24
N ASP A 519 7.83 -2.74 16.02
CA ASP A 519 7.80 -2.36 17.45
C ASP A 519 8.41 -3.48 18.31
N GLY A 520 9.69 -3.30 18.68
CA GLY A 520 10.46 -4.29 19.45
C GLY A 520 10.07 -4.43 20.93
N ASP A 521 9.37 -3.43 21.50
CA ASP A 521 9.16 -3.33 22.95
C ASP A 521 7.68 -3.33 23.36
N THR A 522 6.75 -3.07 22.45
CA THR A 522 5.33 -2.95 22.81
C THR A 522 4.66 -4.32 22.85
N VAL A 523 4.05 -4.65 23.97
CA VAL A 523 3.08 -5.74 24.10
C VAL A 523 1.71 -5.20 23.67
N PHE A 524 1.11 -5.81 22.67
CA PHE A 524 -0.20 -5.43 22.15
C PHE A 524 -1.30 -6.12 22.95
N ALA A 525 -2.39 -5.41 23.23
CA ALA A 525 -3.53 -5.96 23.94
C ALA A 525 -4.54 -6.58 22.98
N ALA A 526 -5.37 -7.51 23.44
CA ALA A 526 -6.50 -8.01 22.67
C ALA A 526 -7.50 -6.88 22.38
N ASN A 527 -7.99 -6.80 21.15
CA ASN A 527 -9.10 -5.95 20.75
C ASN A 527 -10.40 -6.68 21.09
N THR A 528 -10.94 -6.42 22.27
CA THR A 528 -12.15 -7.08 22.79
C THR A 528 -13.35 -6.89 21.84
N GLU A 529 -13.50 -5.71 21.22
CA GLU A 529 -14.61 -5.44 20.31
C GLU A 529 -14.56 -6.35 19.08
N ASP A 530 -13.40 -6.51 18.47
CA ASP A 530 -13.27 -7.35 17.28
C ASP A 530 -13.32 -8.85 17.63
N VAL A 531 -12.86 -9.26 18.81
CA VAL A 531 -13.05 -10.63 19.33
C VAL A 531 -14.55 -10.92 19.51
N GLU A 532 -15.30 -10.02 20.14
CA GLU A 532 -16.75 -10.20 20.34
C GLU A 532 -17.53 -10.23 19.01
N LYS A 533 -17.19 -9.40 18.03
CA LYS A 533 -17.78 -9.46 16.68
C LYS A 533 -17.60 -10.82 16.02
N ASN A 534 -16.39 -11.38 16.14
CA ASN A 534 -16.13 -12.74 15.63
C ASN A 534 -16.97 -13.78 16.37
N LEU A 535 -17.05 -13.68 17.70
CA LEU A 535 -17.85 -14.58 18.52
C LEU A 535 -19.33 -14.51 18.18
N ASP A 536 -19.89 -13.31 17.95
CA ASP A 536 -21.29 -13.14 17.59
C ASP A 536 -21.61 -13.83 16.25
N TYR A 537 -20.70 -13.73 15.27
CA TYR A 537 -20.84 -14.41 14.00
C TYR A 537 -20.76 -15.94 14.17
N LEU A 538 -19.75 -16.44 14.89
CA LEU A 538 -19.56 -17.86 15.10
C LEU A 538 -20.68 -18.48 15.96
N ASP A 539 -21.17 -17.77 16.99
CA ASP A 539 -22.33 -18.22 17.78
C ASP A 539 -23.60 -18.33 16.94
N SER A 540 -23.79 -17.41 15.98
CA SER A 540 -24.90 -17.49 15.04
C SER A 540 -24.83 -18.75 14.17
N LEU A 541 -23.65 -19.12 13.70
CA LEU A 541 -23.40 -20.36 12.94
C LEU A 541 -23.55 -21.62 13.80
N SER A 542 -23.14 -21.56 15.08
CA SER A 542 -23.18 -22.71 16.00
C SER A 542 -24.58 -23.27 16.27
N ARG A 543 -25.61 -22.56 15.85
CA ARG A 543 -27.01 -23.02 15.92
C ARG A 543 -27.37 -24.07 14.87
N VAL A 544 -26.55 -24.22 13.84
CA VAL A 544 -26.85 -25.07 12.68
C VAL A 544 -25.72 -26.03 12.30
N THR A 545 -24.51 -25.84 12.86
CA THR A 545 -23.34 -26.68 12.61
C THR A 545 -22.36 -26.59 13.77
N ASN A 546 -21.48 -27.56 13.93
CA ASN A 546 -20.42 -27.50 14.94
C ASN A 546 -19.36 -26.47 14.54
N ILE A 547 -18.93 -25.65 15.47
CA ILE A 547 -17.91 -24.62 15.24
C ILE A 547 -16.66 -24.92 16.04
N VAL A 548 -15.54 -24.95 15.33
CA VAL A 548 -14.19 -25.01 15.92
C VAL A 548 -13.46 -23.72 15.56
N TRP A 549 -13.19 -22.90 16.54
CA TRP A 549 -12.29 -21.77 16.35
C TRP A 549 -10.86 -22.21 16.62
N LEU A 550 -10.07 -22.39 15.56
CA LEU A 550 -8.63 -22.50 15.71
C LEU A 550 -8.09 -21.10 16.03
N GLY A 551 -7.59 -20.94 17.24
CA GLY A 551 -7.03 -19.69 17.71
C GLY A 551 -5.90 -19.16 16.81
N PRO A 552 -5.55 -17.90 16.91
CA PRO A 552 -4.42 -17.37 16.18
C PRO A 552 -3.13 -18.08 16.59
N ARG A 553 -2.27 -18.35 15.63
CA ARG A 553 -0.87 -18.76 15.89
C ARG A 553 -0.01 -17.56 16.21
N VAL A 554 1.10 -17.74 16.88
CA VAL A 554 2.13 -16.69 16.96
C VAL A 554 2.60 -16.40 15.54
N GLU A 555 2.55 -15.14 15.14
CA GLU A 555 3.05 -14.63 13.88
C GLU A 555 4.46 -14.09 14.10
N PRO A 556 5.52 -14.76 13.63
CA PRO A 556 6.89 -14.42 14.01
C PRO A 556 7.34 -13.04 13.53
N HIS A 557 6.74 -12.56 12.43
CA HIS A 557 7.10 -11.30 11.75
C HIS A 557 8.61 -11.17 11.47
N ILE A 558 9.25 -12.30 11.15
CA ILE A 558 10.66 -12.37 10.76
C ILE A 558 10.73 -12.19 9.25
N MET A 559 11.56 -11.24 8.81
CA MET A 559 11.75 -11.02 7.39
C MET A 559 12.58 -12.13 6.75
N PRO A 560 12.35 -12.51 5.49
CA PRO A 560 13.14 -13.52 4.78
C PRO A 560 14.65 -13.27 4.87
N ARG A 561 15.08 -12.03 4.83
CA ARG A 561 16.48 -11.64 4.98
C ARG A 561 17.07 -11.99 6.34
N GLU A 562 16.28 -11.93 7.42
CA GLU A 562 16.76 -12.28 8.76
C GLU A 562 17.15 -13.76 8.84
N TYR A 563 16.42 -14.65 8.16
CA TYR A 563 16.79 -16.06 8.05
C TYR A 563 18.14 -16.23 7.34
N VAL A 564 18.38 -15.48 6.27
CA VAL A 564 19.63 -15.55 5.51
C VAL A 564 20.81 -14.98 6.32
N VAL A 565 20.63 -13.83 6.95
CA VAL A 565 21.71 -13.18 7.73
C VAL A 565 22.11 -14.02 8.95
N ASN A 566 21.16 -14.63 9.64
CA ASN A 566 21.43 -15.47 10.82
C ASN A 566 21.87 -16.90 10.45
N GLY A 567 21.55 -17.35 9.24
CA GLY A 567 21.77 -18.73 8.80
C GLY A 567 20.73 -19.71 9.35
N CYS A 568 20.64 -20.89 8.75
CA CYS A 568 19.66 -21.90 9.16
C CYS A 568 20.06 -22.66 10.43
N ALA A 569 21.34 -22.63 10.82
CA ALA A 569 21.84 -23.28 12.02
C ALA A 569 21.48 -22.51 13.30
N SER A 570 21.36 -21.19 13.21
CA SER A 570 21.02 -20.29 14.32
C SER A 570 19.85 -19.37 13.93
N PRO A 571 18.63 -19.91 13.80
CA PRO A 571 17.47 -19.15 13.36
C PRO A 571 17.21 -17.94 14.25
N PRO A 572 16.74 -16.81 13.68
CA PRO A 572 16.42 -15.63 14.48
C PRO A 572 15.33 -15.96 15.51
N PRO A 573 15.45 -15.48 16.75
CA PRO A 573 14.41 -15.69 17.76
C PRO A 573 13.16 -14.85 17.44
N VAL A 574 11.98 -15.39 17.73
CA VAL A 574 10.77 -14.57 17.77
C VAL A 574 10.87 -13.61 18.96
N ARG A 575 10.53 -12.36 18.75
CA ARG A 575 10.62 -11.32 19.80
C ARG A 575 9.66 -11.61 20.93
N ASP A 576 10.12 -11.41 22.17
CA ASP A 576 9.36 -11.74 23.39
C ASP A 576 8.02 -10.98 23.44
N ASN A 577 8.00 -9.70 23.08
CA ASN A 577 6.78 -8.88 23.06
C ASN A 577 5.74 -9.40 22.07
N VAL A 578 6.16 -9.98 20.94
CA VAL A 578 5.27 -10.62 19.97
C VAL A 578 4.66 -11.87 20.60
N VAL A 579 5.48 -12.73 21.17
CA VAL A 579 5.00 -13.97 21.81
C VAL A 579 4.02 -13.63 22.93
N GLU A 580 4.36 -12.69 23.81
CA GLU A 580 3.52 -12.26 24.93
C GLU A 580 2.18 -11.69 24.46
N SER A 581 2.18 -10.91 23.36
CA SER A 581 0.97 -10.36 22.75
C SER A 581 0.01 -11.47 22.29
N PHE A 582 0.56 -12.48 21.60
CA PHE A 582 -0.26 -13.60 21.10
C PHE A 582 -0.68 -14.56 22.21
N GLU A 583 0.16 -14.81 23.21
CA GLU A 583 -0.22 -15.59 24.40
C GLU A 583 -1.33 -14.89 25.21
N SER A 584 -1.31 -13.56 25.29
CA SER A 584 -2.37 -12.77 25.92
C SER A 584 -3.67 -12.78 25.13
N LEU A 585 -3.57 -12.67 23.79
CA LEU A 585 -4.71 -12.76 22.89
C LEU A 585 -5.38 -14.13 22.95
N ASP A 586 -4.58 -15.20 22.93
CA ASP A 586 -5.04 -16.59 23.00
C ASP A 586 -5.87 -16.84 24.27
N ARG A 587 -5.33 -16.45 25.43
CA ARG A 587 -6.07 -16.53 26.71
C ARG A 587 -7.37 -15.73 26.69
N HIS A 588 -7.34 -14.52 26.12
CA HIS A 588 -8.52 -13.66 26.04
C HIS A 588 -9.63 -14.29 25.20
N ILE A 589 -9.27 -14.92 24.08
CA ILE A 589 -10.23 -15.60 23.21
C ILE A 589 -10.77 -16.85 23.89
N ASP A 590 -9.92 -17.66 24.52
CA ASP A 590 -10.31 -18.90 25.22
C ASP A 590 -11.33 -18.58 26.33
N ASP A 591 -11.02 -17.62 27.21
CA ASP A 591 -11.94 -17.14 28.25
C ASP A 591 -13.28 -16.62 27.68
N ALA A 592 -13.23 -15.97 26.51
CA ALA A 592 -14.43 -15.43 25.86
C ALA A 592 -15.29 -16.54 25.22
N VAL A 593 -14.67 -17.55 24.65
CA VAL A 593 -15.33 -18.73 24.10
C VAL A 593 -15.96 -19.57 25.20
N GLU A 594 -15.24 -19.83 26.30
CA GLU A 594 -15.79 -20.56 27.46
C GLU A 594 -17.08 -19.95 28.00
N ARG A 595 -17.15 -18.61 28.07
CA ARG A 595 -18.38 -17.91 28.50
C ARG A 595 -19.58 -18.15 27.59
N ARG A 596 -19.38 -18.43 26.30
CA ARG A 596 -20.44 -18.70 25.30
C ARG A 596 -20.87 -20.18 25.28
N GLY A 597 -19.95 -21.11 25.52
CA GLY A 597 -20.19 -22.56 25.73
C GLY A 597 -20.71 -23.34 24.51
N ARG A 598 -20.67 -22.78 23.30
CA ARG A 598 -21.16 -23.39 22.05
C ARG A 598 -20.11 -23.54 20.96
N ILE A 599 -18.95 -22.98 21.16
CA ILE A 599 -17.85 -22.98 20.22
C ILE A 599 -16.71 -23.78 20.86
N GLN A 600 -16.11 -24.70 20.11
CA GLN A 600 -14.91 -25.37 20.57
C GLN A 600 -13.71 -24.47 20.23
N TYR A 601 -12.87 -24.20 21.22
CA TYR A 601 -11.62 -23.47 20.99
C TYR A 601 -10.42 -24.41 20.98
N VAL A 602 -9.49 -24.20 20.04
CA VAL A 602 -8.22 -24.94 19.96
C VAL A 602 -7.09 -23.94 19.83
N SER A 603 -6.25 -23.81 20.85
CA SER A 603 -5.12 -22.88 20.87
C SER A 603 -4.00 -23.32 19.95
N MET A 604 -3.73 -22.58 18.88
CA MET A 604 -2.54 -22.82 18.06
C MET A 604 -1.26 -22.24 18.70
N VAL A 605 -1.37 -21.25 19.59
CA VAL A 605 -0.23 -20.75 20.36
C VAL A 605 0.36 -21.84 21.23
N GLN A 606 -0.48 -22.63 21.91
CA GLN A 606 -0.03 -23.75 22.74
C GLN A 606 0.45 -24.93 21.88
N MET A 607 -0.17 -25.17 20.74
CA MET A 607 0.15 -26.29 19.85
C MET A 607 1.50 -26.08 19.12
N ILE A 608 1.84 -24.83 18.77
CA ILE A 608 3.04 -24.49 18.02
C ILE A 608 3.96 -23.61 18.87
N ASP A 609 5.00 -24.23 19.46
CA ASP A 609 6.02 -23.50 20.20
C ASP A 609 6.84 -22.58 19.27
N ALA A 610 6.43 -21.32 19.18
CA ALA A 610 7.11 -20.33 18.34
C ALA A 610 8.45 -19.86 18.95
N LYS A 611 8.68 -20.01 20.26
CA LYS A 611 9.97 -19.68 20.90
C LYS A 611 11.09 -20.60 20.40
N ASN A 612 10.74 -21.79 19.96
CA ASN A 612 11.70 -22.71 19.36
C ASN A 612 11.97 -22.32 17.89
N GLY A 613 13.09 -21.67 17.64
CA GLY A 613 13.49 -21.26 16.28
C GLY A 613 13.50 -22.39 15.24
N LYS A 614 13.67 -23.65 15.66
CA LYS A 614 13.53 -24.84 14.78
C LYS A 614 12.10 -25.05 14.28
N ASN A 615 11.11 -24.35 14.82
CA ASN A 615 9.76 -24.29 14.27
C ASN A 615 9.60 -23.20 13.20
N LEU A 616 10.62 -22.37 12.98
CA LEU A 616 10.64 -21.33 11.96
C LEU A 616 11.43 -21.79 10.73
N ILE A 617 12.65 -22.26 10.95
CA ILE A 617 13.55 -22.79 9.92
C ILE A 617 14.46 -23.86 10.53
N ASP A 618 14.79 -24.87 9.78
CA ASP A 618 15.96 -25.73 9.97
C ASP A 618 16.74 -25.84 8.65
N CYS A 619 17.95 -26.39 8.65
CA CYS A 619 18.75 -26.46 7.41
C CYS A 619 18.19 -27.42 6.34
N ARG A 620 16.97 -27.94 6.51
CA ARG A 620 16.24 -28.76 5.55
C ARG A 620 15.00 -28.06 5.02
N ASN A 621 14.33 -27.27 5.87
CA ASN A 621 13.05 -26.65 5.55
C ASN A 621 12.93 -25.25 6.19
N ILE A 622 12.25 -24.35 5.50
CA ILE A 622 11.67 -23.14 6.07
C ILE A 622 10.18 -23.40 6.31
N TYR A 623 9.67 -23.05 7.48
CA TYR A 623 8.29 -23.32 7.89
C TYR A 623 7.39 -22.09 7.82
N PHE A 624 7.98 -20.87 7.91
CA PHE A 624 7.33 -19.60 7.68
C PHE A 624 8.08 -18.84 6.58
N HIS A 625 7.40 -18.46 5.50
CA HIS A 625 8.07 -17.90 4.32
C HIS A 625 8.06 -16.36 4.23
N ASP A 626 7.10 -15.68 4.87
CA ASP A 626 6.95 -14.22 4.77
C ASP A 626 6.65 -13.53 6.11
N GLY A 627 6.94 -14.19 7.21
CA GLY A 627 6.80 -13.67 8.57
C GLY A 627 5.53 -14.11 9.31
N ASP A 628 4.44 -14.48 8.64
CA ASP A 628 3.20 -14.96 9.28
C ASP A 628 2.54 -16.15 8.57
N HIS A 629 2.82 -16.36 7.28
CA HIS A 629 2.26 -17.49 6.54
C HIS A 629 3.17 -18.72 6.58
N TRP A 630 2.55 -19.89 6.66
CA TRP A 630 3.29 -21.14 6.52
C TRP A 630 3.75 -21.35 5.10
N SER A 631 4.94 -21.89 4.95
CA SER A 631 5.41 -22.49 3.70
C SER A 631 4.73 -23.85 3.50
N PRO A 632 4.85 -24.48 2.31
CA PRO A 632 4.40 -25.85 2.11
C PRO A 632 5.03 -26.87 3.08
N ALA A 633 6.26 -26.62 3.52
CA ALA A 633 6.90 -27.44 4.55
C ALA A 633 6.30 -27.19 5.94
N GLY A 634 5.91 -25.95 6.24
CA GLY A 634 5.18 -25.57 7.45
C GLY A 634 3.80 -26.21 7.48
N GLU A 635 3.04 -26.15 6.39
CA GLU A 635 1.73 -26.80 6.24
C GLU A 635 1.84 -28.32 6.50
N ARG A 636 2.86 -28.97 5.95
CA ARG A 636 3.12 -30.39 6.22
C ARG A 636 3.52 -30.68 7.66
N LYS A 637 4.30 -29.82 8.32
CA LYS A 637 4.74 -29.99 9.70
C LYS A 637 3.58 -29.77 10.68
N PHE A 638 2.93 -28.63 10.59
CA PHE A 638 1.87 -28.22 11.50
C PHE A 638 0.54 -28.93 11.22
N GLY A 639 0.30 -29.34 9.96
CA GLY A 639 -0.83 -30.19 9.59
C GLY A 639 -0.85 -31.52 10.34
N ARG A 640 0.33 -32.11 10.69
CA ARG A 640 0.38 -33.30 11.56
C ARG A 640 -0.09 -33.04 12.98
N LEU A 641 0.12 -31.83 13.47
CA LEU A 641 -0.35 -31.43 14.80
C LEU A 641 -1.87 -31.19 14.75
N LEU A 642 -2.33 -30.45 13.75
CA LEU A 642 -3.77 -30.20 13.52
C LEU A 642 -4.57 -31.49 13.35
N GLU A 643 -4.10 -32.42 12.52
CA GLU A 643 -4.74 -33.72 12.32
C GLU A 643 -4.92 -34.48 13.64
N ARG A 644 -3.95 -34.43 14.53
CA ARG A 644 -3.98 -35.08 15.85
C ARG A 644 -5.03 -34.45 16.76
N GLU A 645 -5.07 -33.14 16.81
CA GLU A 645 -6.01 -32.37 17.65
C GLU A 645 -7.45 -32.41 17.12
N LEU A 646 -7.60 -32.46 15.78
CA LEU A 646 -8.91 -32.44 15.12
C LEU A 646 -9.39 -33.84 14.71
N ARG A 647 -8.70 -34.93 15.09
CA ARG A 647 -9.02 -36.28 14.64
C ARG A 647 -10.49 -36.65 14.83
N THR A 648 -11.07 -36.35 15.99
CA THR A 648 -12.47 -36.67 16.31
C THR A 648 -13.49 -35.83 15.53
N LEU A 649 -13.03 -34.79 14.82
CA LEU A 649 -13.85 -33.88 14.02
C LEU A 649 -13.68 -34.11 12.51
N LEU A 650 -12.63 -34.87 12.12
CA LEU A 650 -12.28 -35.10 10.71
C LEU A 650 -12.58 -36.54 10.28
N ASP A 651 -12.68 -37.47 11.25
CA ASP A 651 -13.12 -38.88 11.06
C ASP A 651 -14.66 -38.95 11.09
#